data_dcac87d0fb9c546d8f25e648d1a45ea4
#
_entry.id   dcac87d0fb9c546d8f25e648d1a45ea4
#
_cell.length_a   1.000
_cell.length_b   1.000
_cell.length_c   1.000
_cell.angle_alpha   90.00
_cell.angle_beta   90.00
_cell.angle_gamma   90.00
#
_symmetry.space_group_name_H-M   'P 1'
#
loop_
_entity.id
_entity.type
_entity.pdbx_description
1 polymer ?
#
loop_
_entity_poly.entity_id
_entity_poly.type
_entity_poly.pdbx_seq_one_letter_code
_entity_poly.pdbx_strand_id
1 'polypeptide(L)'
;MKKFICPLLLTGLFFLLILLSVPSGCVYGSATDWLSQHAALAETIRDACLEQKTLLPDFLALGGGSSGFQFSYYGYLRPDILLGCLLPAVPMYQIVIFYSLAGYLAGVLLFYLWLRREQLSETNAFLGSLLFLTASCFFHTHRQIMFVNYMPFLLLALLSIQKRPRRMPAMLPVFLLLICLNSFYYAPACFLAAGWYWLQKSGRSFFLPWFAASALAACMSAALLLPTGLAILEHHRPSASAGSGLLTFFGNFSSLLYSPYGLGLTMLALYLLLLGLGYKQYRRDSLIFLLLLFWGGASYLLNATLYARAKILMPFLPLLLLHGTRLLADLRAGKAGWKLWPFLPVLAVGSLYLRRSLRSLVLADILVLAAAVLVFRFLKEKEKSGLRGFCFRAALPLLFVMPFLSFLHAASTEHFVTREELASAMEDPAYTPVSTPFYRQDSLINPMNRSNTDITGGQNKSTMYSSVYNNAYSRVYYDLLKTPIQINNRLAILAADNPFFLHFMGIRYVETKASRIPDGYRLLWKNENLAVSENDQVLPMVYFTDRTMPQAQFESLAGWEQAEALTRYSVIPDGQETEWLSRLQTFSPSWIAKRIPASVQFTRAGDSGNTAADAAASKAPDSKGTVSEGAENLEITASKDSQVELIFQKPLKDKLLLLDFQVENHTGKPVIITINGVKNKLSASSAPYPNGNSHFYYAFSSEDKELRALELSLSKGRYTLKNVRFLLLDTSVFSEKSWTPARPIKTGSGEIFACRVKAGSDGWLVTSIPLQNGMSFIVDGRKVRPAAVNTAFAGTPLSAGDHEIRLCFQAPGKRAGILLSLCGAAGWAAACLCGSVSSARRRKRAE
;
A
#
# COMPACT_ATOMS: atom_id res chain seq x y z
N MET A 1 42.67 13.75 -11.37
CA MET A 1 41.50 14.63 -11.53
C MET A 1 40.51 14.16 -12.61
N LYS A 2 40.90 13.78 -13.86
CA LYS A 2 39.99 13.39 -14.94
C LYS A 2 39.03 12.26 -14.59
N LYS A 3 39.45 11.22 -13.84
CA LYS A 3 38.65 10.06 -13.48
C LYS A 3 37.45 10.35 -12.56
N PHE A 4 37.40 11.48 -11.88
CA PHE A 4 36.31 11.87 -10.97
C PHE A 4 35.28 12.82 -11.59
N ILE A 5 35.54 13.34 -12.81
CA ILE A 5 34.64 14.31 -13.45
C ILE A 5 33.26 13.73 -13.71
N CYS A 6 33.18 12.53 -14.31
CA CYS A 6 31.88 11.91 -14.61
C CYS A 6 31.06 11.57 -13.34
N PRO A 7 31.64 10.96 -12.29
CA PRO A 7 30.96 10.79 -11.01
C PRO A 7 30.46 12.10 -10.38
N LEU A 8 31.27 13.16 -10.39
CA LEU A 8 30.88 14.49 -9.88
C LEU A 8 29.75 15.11 -10.70
N LEU A 9 29.80 15.01 -12.02
CA LEU A 9 28.71 15.47 -12.89
C LEU A 9 27.41 14.70 -12.63
N LEU A 10 27.46 13.36 -12.48
CA LEU A 10 26.30 12.55 -12.14
C LEU A 10 25.72 12.95 -10.79
N THR A 11 26.56 13.22 -9.79
CA THR A 11 26.14 13.69 -8.47
C THR A 11 25.47 15.06 -8.58
N GLY A 12 26.06 16.01 -9.33
CA GLY A 12 25.46 17.31 -9.57
C GLY A 12 24.12 17.25 -10.29
N LEU A 13 24.02 16.42 -11.33
CA LEU A 13 22.76 16.18 -12.05
C LEU A 13 21.70 15.48 -11.19
N PHE A 14 22.10 14.58 -10.29
CA PHE A 14 21.21 13.97 -9.31
C PHE A 14 20.59 15.03 -8.40
N PHE A 15 21.40 15.90 -7.78
CA PHE A 15 20.87 16.96 -6.92
C PHE A 15 20.02 17.96 -7.68
N LEU A 16 20.42 18.30 -8.92
CA LEU A 16 19.62 19.16 -9.78
C LEU A 16 18.25 18.54 -10.11
N LEU A 17 18.22 17.23 -10.43
CA LEU A 17 16.99 16.50 -10.72
C LEU A 17 16.04 16.50 -9.51
N ILE A 18 16.56 16.22 -8.31
CA ILE A 18 15.76 16.25 -7.08
C ILE A 18 15.25 17.66 -6.78
N LEU A 19 16.10 18.67 -6.87
CA LEU A 19 15.74 20.08 -6.63
C LEU A 19 14.63 20.57 -7.57
N LEU A 20 14.71 20.19 -8.85
CA LEU A 20 13.69 20.56 -9.84
C LEU A 20 12.39 19.75 -9.72
N SER A 21 12.43 18.61 -9.04
CA SER A 21 11.27 17.72 -8.89
C SER A 21 10.37 18.08 -7.72
N VAL A 22 10.94 18.61 -6.63
CA VAL A 22 10.19 18.84 -5.38
C VAL A 22 9.76 20.30 -5.30
N PRO A 23 8.44 20.59 -5.22
CA PRO A 23 7.96 21.96 -5.05
C PRO A 23 8.43 22.59 -3.72
N SER A 24 8.56 23.91 -3.70
CA SER A 24 8.88 24.65 -2.46
C SER A 24 7.78 24.39 -1.39
N GLY A 25 8.19 24.27 -0.13
CA GLY A 25 7.26 24.00 0.98
C GLY A 25 6.86 22.52 1.14
N CYS A 26 7.25 21.64 0.20
CA CYS A 26 7.02 20.21 0.29
C CYS A 26 8.23 19.45 0.84
N VAL A 27 7.98 18.21 1.30
CA VAL A 27 9.02 17.24 1.65
C VAL A 27 9.21 16.25 0.49
N TYR A 28 10.35 15.53 0.47
CA TYR A 28 10.58 14.46 -0.49
C TYR A 28 9.77 13.21 -0.12
N GLY A 29 8.47 13.31 -0.25
CA GLY A 29 7.50 12.26 0.06
C GLY A 29 6.20 12.50 -0.69
N SER A 30 5.53 11.43 -1.09
CA SER A 30 4.27 11.46 -1.84
C SER A 30 3.07 11.27 -0.91
N ALA A 31 1.98 11.97 -1.16
CA ALA A 31 0.69 11.67 -0.53
C ALA A 31 0.15 10.28 -0.95
N THR A 32 0.66 9.72 -2.06
CA THR A 32 0.33 8.36 -2.48
C THR A 32 1.22 7.35 -1.77
N ASP A 33 0.68 6.63 -0.80
CA ASP A 33 1.28 5.52 -0.04
C ASP A 33 2.49 5.90 0.85
N TRP A 34 3.30 6.93 0.50
CA TRP A 34 4.48 7.24 1.31
C TRP A 34 4.10 7.77 2.69
N LEU A 35 3.20 8.78 2.75
CA LEU A 35 2.81 9.39 4.02
C LEU A 35 2.09 8.38 4.93
N SER A 36 1.05 7.74 4.40
CA SER A 36 0.17 6.84 5.16
C SER A 36 0.76 5.45 5.44
N GLN A 37 1.79 5.03 4.69
CA GLN A 37 2.39 3.70 4.83
C GLN A 37 3.89 3.75 5.15
N HIS A 38 4.71 4.34 4.28
CA HIS A 38 6.16 4.22 4.42
C HIS A 38 6.76 5.08 5.53
N ALA A 39 6.22 6.27 5.75
CA ALA A 39 6.61 7.13 6.86
C ALA A 39 5.96 6.66 8.18
N ALA A 40 4.62 6.49 8.18
CA ALA A 40 3.87 6.12 9.37
C ALA A 40 4.27 4.73 9.90
N LEU A 41 4.29 3.69 9.04
CA LEU A 41 4.68 2.34 9.50
C LEU A 41 6.15 2.22 9.89
N ALA A 42 7.04 3.04 9.30
CA ALA A 42 8.43 3.05 9.73
C ALA A 42 8.56 3.55 11.19
N GLU A 43 7.80 4.59 11.55
CA GLU A 43 7.73 5.10 12.92
C GLU A 43 7.15 4.03 13.87
N THR A 44 5.96 3.51 13.56
CA THR A 44 5.27 2.49 14.37
C THR A 44 6.10 1.21 14.56
N ILE A 45 6.82 0.75 13.51
CA ILE A 45 7.70 -0.43 13.61
C ILE A 45 8.90 -0.14 14.51
N ARG A 46 9.54 1.04 14.38
CA ARG A 46 10.64 1.44 15.25
C ARG A 46 10.22 1.47 16.71
N ASP A 47 9.08 2.12 16.98
CA ASP A 47 8.57 2.26 18.35
C ASP A 47 8.24 0.89 18.97
N ALA A 48 7.60 0.01 18.20
CA ALA A 48 7.37 -1.37 18.62
C ALA A 48 8.68 -2.16 18.87
N CYS A 49 9.74 -1.91 18.07
CA CYS A 49 11.05 -2.51 18.31
C CYS A 49 11.66 -2.05 19.63
N LEU A 50 11.54 -0.76 19.94
CA LEU A 50 12.08 -0.16 21.18
C LEU A 50 11.27 -0.60 22.40
N GLU A 51 9.94 -0.58 22.33
CA GLU A 51 9.04 -0.98 23.43
C GLU A 51 9.18 -2.47 23.77
N GLN A 52 9.11 -3.34 22.73
CA GLN A 52 9.22 -4.78 22.91
C GLN A 52 10.67 -5.27 23.04
N LYS A 53 11.66 -4.37 22.94
CA LYS A 53 13.11 -4.67 23.03
C LYS A 53 13.56 -5.79 22.10
N THR A 54 13.02 -5.79 20.87
CA THR A 54 13.31 -6.79 19.83
C THR A 54 13.29 -6.14 18.45
N LEU A 55 14.19 -6.57 17.55
CA LEU A 55 14.21 -6.10 16.16
C LEU A 55 13.12 -6.77 15.30
N LEU A 56 12.42 -7.74 15.86
CA LEU A 56 11.29 -8.44 15.21
C LEU A 56 10.11 -8.48 16.18
N PRO A 57 9.40 -7.37 16.40
CA PRO A 57 8.22 -7.35 17.24
C PRO A 57 7.16 -8.33 16.72
N ASP A 58 6.58 -9.13 17.62
CA ASP A 58 5.56 -10.11 17.23
C ASP A 58 4.23 -9.44 16.87
N PHE A 59 3.90 -8.36 17.58
CA PHE A 59 2.59 -7.74 17.56
C PHE A 59 2.69 -6.22 17.37
N LEU A 60 1.80 -5.66 16.57
CA LEU A 60 1.61 -4.21 16.42
C LEU A 60 0.19 -3.82 16.82
N ALA A 61 0.06 -2.68 17.48
CA ALA A 61 -1.21 -2.12 17.96
C ALA A 61 -2.04 -1.46 16.84
N LEU A 62 -2.05 -2.02 15.63
CA LEU A 62 -2.78 -1.54 14.47
C LEU A 62 -3.85 -2.55 14.03
N GLY A 63 -4.94 -2.08 13.44
CA GLY A 63 -6.01 -2.94 12.93
C GLY A 63 -6.70 -3.77 14.00
N GLY A 64 -6.94 -3.19 15.15
CA GLY A 64 -7.48 -3.87 16.34
C GLY A 64 -6.46 -4.72 17.08
N GLY A 65 -5.21 -4.77 16.60
CA GLY A 65 -4.13 -5.62 17.08
C GLY A 65 -3.78 -6.70 16.03
N SER A 66 -2.58 -6.62 15.45
CA SER A 66 -2.17 -7.43 14.32
C SER A 66 -0.79 -8.05 14.51
N SER A 67 -0.54 -9.18 13.85
CA SER A 67 0.83 -9.72 13.72
C SER A 67 1.74 -8.68 13.07
N GLY A 68 2.88 -8.40 13.68
CA GLY A 68 3.87 -7.48 13.12
C GLY A 68 4.35 -7.91 11.72
N PHE A 69 4.34 -9.22 11.44
CA PHE A 69 4.76 -9.75 10.14
C PHE A 69 3.79 -9.49 8.98
N GLN A 70 2.55 -9.05 9.25
CA GLN A 70 1.66 -8.49 8.22
C GLN A 70 2.18 -7.17 7.65
N PHE A 71 3.02 -6.46 8.41
CA PHE A 71 3.63 -5.19 8.02
C PHE A 71 5.09 -5.30 7.58
N SER A 72 5.65 -6.49 7.53
CA SER A 72 7.06 -6.74 7.17
C SER A 72 7.45 -6.19 5.79
N TYR A 73 6.48 -6.07 4.87
CA TYR A 73 6.66 -5.42 3.57
C TYR A 73 7.13 -3.96 3.69
N TYR A 74 6.84 -3.30 4.81
CA TYR A 74 7.14 -1.89 5.05
C TYR A 74 8.42 -1.67 5.85
N GLY A 75 9.12 -2.71 6.31
CA GLY A 75 10.46 -2.47 6.80
C GLY A 75 11.07 -3.30 7.92
N TYR A 76 10.55 -4.46 8.30
CA TYR A 76 11.21 -5.30 9.30
C TYR A 76 12.64 -5.65 8.89
N LEU A 77 13.62 -5.39 9.77
CA LEU A 77 15.07 -5.57 9.54
C LEU A 77 15.63 -4.76 8.36
N ARG A 78 14.86 -3.82 7.79
CA ARG A 78 15.37 -2.94 6.76
C ARG A 78 16.41 -1.98 7.36
N PRO A 79 17.51 -1.66 6.64
CA PRO A 79 18.64 -0.90 7.22
C PRO A 79 18.25 0.48 7.78
N ASP A 80 17.28 1.17 7.20
CA ASP A 80 16.78 2.45 7.72
C ASP A 80 16.01 2.31 9.04
N ILE A 81 15.23 1.24 9.22
CA ILE A 81 14.58 0.94 10.50
C ILE A 81 15.62 0.64 11.58
N LEU A 82 16.64 -0.18 11.25
CA LEU A 82 17.72 -0.46 12.17
C LEU A 82 18.49 0.81 12.56
N LEU A 83 18.71 1.71 11.59
CA LEU A 83 19.31 3.02 11.85
C LEU A 83 18.41 3.88 12.75
N GLY A 84 17.09 3.84 12.53
CA GLY A 84 16.09 4.52 13.37
C GLY A 84 16.10 4.04 14.81
N CYS A 85 16.24 2.73 15.04
CA CYS A 85 16.39 2.17 16.39
C CYS A 85 17.67 2.66 17.11
N LEU A 86 18.75 2.96 16.35
CA LEU A 86 19.98 3.53 16.88
C LEU A 86 19.90 5.04 17.11
N LEU A 87 18.98 5.73 16.41
CA LEU A 87 18.79 7.18 16.44
C LEU A 87 17.32 7.54 16.82
N PRO A 88 16.84 7.14 18.00
CA PRO A 88 15.41 7.29 18.37
C PRO A 88 14.92 8.73 18.41
N ALA A 89 15.82 9.70 18.62
CA ALA A 89 15.48 11.13 18.64
C ALA A 89 15.24 11.73 17.24
N VAL A 90 15.58 10.99 16.16
CA VAL A 90 15.39 11.45 14.79
C VAL A 90 14.08 10.88 14.24
N PRO A 91 13.12 11.70 13.76
CA PRO A 91 11.89 11.20 13.17
C PRO A 91 12.17 10.26 11.99
N MET A 92 11.48 9.12 11.95
CA MET A 92 11.73 8.09 10.93
C MET A 92 11.54 8.58 9.51
N TYR A 93 10.63 9.52 9.25
CA TYR A 93 10.44 10.06 7.91
C TYR A 93 11.72 10.71 7.35
N GLN A 94 12.53 11.37 8.21
CA GLN A 94 13.82 11.96 7.80
C GLN A 94 14.84 10.87 7.47
N ILE A 95 14.92 9.83 8.27
CA ILE A 95 15.80 8.68 8.05
C ILE A 95 15.42 7.95 6.75
N VAL A 96 14.12 7.75 6.51
CA VAL A 96 13.58 7.13 5.28
C VAL A 96 13.92 7.96 4.04
N ILE A 97 13.76 9.28 4.08
CA ILE A 97 14.15 10.19 2.98
C ILE A 97 15.65 10.10 2.72
N PHE A 98 16.46 10.25 3.76
CA PHE A 98 17.93 10.19 3.64
C PHE A 98 18.36 8.84 3.05
N TYR A 99 17.87 7.73 3.58
CA TYR A 99 18.19 6.39 3.11
C TYR A 99 17.82 6.17 1.64
N SER A 100 16.65 6.64 1.23
CA SER A 100 16.19 6.52 -0.15
C SER A 100 17.02 7.36 -1.13
N LEU A 101 17.32 8.61 -0.78
CA LEU A 101 18.17 9.50 -1.60
C LEU A 101 19.62 9.00 -1.68
N ALA A 102 20.20 8.60 -0.55
CA ALA A 102 21.54 8.04 -0.49
C ALA A 102 21.63 6.73 -1.30
N GLY A 103 20.62 5.86 -1.18
CA GLY A 103 20.51 4.64 -1.96
C GLY A 103 20.38 4.89 -3.46
N TYR A 104 19.58 5.87 -3.86
CA TYR A 104 19.44 6.26 -5.27
C TYR A 104 20.76 6.77 -5.86
N LEU A 105 21.41 7.73 -5.19
CA LEU A 105 22.71 8.23 -5.61
C LEU A 105 23.77 7.12 -5.66
N ALA A 106 23.84 6.27 -4.62
CA ALA A 106 24.74 5.12 -4.61
C ALA A 106 24.45 4.17 -5.78
N GLY A 107 23.17 3.92 -6.09
CA GLY A 107 22.76 3.16 -7.27
C GLY A 107 23.31 3.74 -8.57
N VAL A 108 23.18 5.04 -8.80
CA VAL A 108 23.72 5.71 -10.00
C VAL A 108 25.23 5.58 -10.10
N LEU A 109 25.96 5.81 -9.00
CA LEU A 109 27.42 5.72 -8.98
C LEU A 109 27.94 4.28 -9.12
N LEU A 110 27.25 3.31 -8.50
CA LEU A 110 27.57 1.89 -8.64
C LEU A 110 27.28 1.39 -10.07
N PHE A 111 26.21 1.88 -10.69
CA PHE A 111 25.91 1.56 -12.07
C PHE A 111 27.00 2.09 -13.03
N TYR A 112 27.43 3.35 -12.83
CA TYR A 112 28.57 3.91 -13.55
C TYR A 112 29.84 3.06 -13.39
N LEU A 113 30.19 2.70 -12.15
CA LEU A 113 31.33 1.85 -11.87
C LEU A 113 31.22 0.47 -12.53
N TRP A 114 30.04 -0.13 -12.53
CA TRP A 114 29.78 -1.41 -13.18
C TRP A 114 29.95 -1.32 -14.71
N LEU A 115 29.42 -0.27 -15.36
CA LEU A 115 29.62 -0.02 -16.78
C LEU A 115 31.11 0.21 -17.13
N ARG A 116 31.87 0.93 -16.29
CA ARG A 116 33.32 1.10 -16.47
C ARG A 116 34.06 -0.24 -16.40
N ARG A 117 33.66 -1.13 -15.49
CA ARG A 117 34.23 -2.48 -15.39
C ARG A 117 33.79 -3.38 -16.55
N GLU A 118 32.67 -3.08 -17.20
CA GLU A 118 32.26 -3.74 -18.48
C GLU A 118 33.02 -3.21 -19.71
N GLN A 119 34.16 -2.56 -19.48
CA GLN A 119 35.08 -2.02 -20.50
C GLN A 119 34.47 -0.92 -21.39
N LEU A 120 33.42 -0.26 -20.94
CA LEU A 120 32.86 0.91 -21.61
C LEU A 120 33.74 2.14 -21.34
N SER A 121 33.90 3.03 -22.33
CA SER A 121 34.59 4.31 -22.16
C SER A 121 33.91 5.18 -21.10
N GLU A 122 34.60 6.16 -20.54
CA GLU A 122 34.05 7.08 -19.55
C GLU A 122 32.78 7.77 -20.04
N THR A 123 32.80 8.25 -21.29
CA THR A 123 31.63 8.89 -21.90
C THR A 123 30.45 7.94 -22.07
N ASN A 124 30.69 6.70 -22.55
CA ASN A 124 29.59 5.74 -22.73
C ASN A 124 29.02 5.27 -21.38
N ALA A 125 29.87 5.07 -20.36
CA ALA A 125 29.42 4.75 -19.01
C ALA A 125 28.61 5.93 -18.39
N PHE A 126 29.04 7.17 -18.62
CA PHE A 126 28.31 8.35 -18.20
C PHE A 126 26.93 8.43 -18.86
N LEU A 127 26.84 8.27 -20.19
CA LEU A 127 25.56 8.26 -20.93
C LEU A 127 24.62 7.17 -20.46
N GLY A 128 25.13 5.93 -20.27
CA GLY A 128 24.32 4.83 -19.70
C GLY A 128 23.79 5.16 -18.29
N SER A 129 24.63 5.82 -17.47
CA SER A 129 24.27 6.22 -16.12
C SER A 129 23.27 7.39 -16.08
N LEU A 130 23.23 8.24 -17.11
CA LEU A 130 22.19 9.24 -17.28
C LEU A 130 20.84 8.58 -17.53
N LEU A 131 20.77 7.54 -18.36
CA LEU A 131 19.51 6.80 -18.56
C LEU A 131 19.05 6.08 -17.29
N PHE A 132 20.00 5.60 -16.48
CA PHE A 132 19.68 5.02 -15.19
C PHE A 132 19.19 6.08 -14.19
N LEU A 133 19.86 7.22 -14.11
CA LEU A 133 19.48 8.36 -13.25
C LEU A 133 18.09 8.88 -13.61
N THR A 134 17.72 8.94 -14.88
CA THR A 134 16.47 9.53 -15.34
C THR A 134 15.37 8.50 -15.56
N ALA A 135 15.59 7.23 -15.21
CA ALA A 135 14.56 6.21 -15.29
C ALA A 135 13.44 6.51 -14.28
N SER A 136 12.21 6.75 -14.76
CA SER A 136 11.10 7.20 -13.92
C SER A 136 10.69 6.18 -12.84
N CYS A 137 11.16 4.93 -12.88
CA CYS A 137 10.94 3.97 -11.79
C CYS A 137 11.58 4.44 -10.47
N PHE A 138 12.66 5.24 -10.50
CA PHE A 138 13.26 5.82 -9.30
C PHE A 138 12.39 6.89 -8.63
N PHE A 139 11.31 7.31 -9.27
CA PHE A 139 10.26 8.09 -8.65
C PHE A 139 9.69 7.43 -7.39
N HIS A 140 9.77 6.11 -7.30
CA HIS A 140 9.37 5.35 -6.12
C HIS A 140 10.27 5.56 -4.89
N THR A 141 11.42 6.24 -5.00
CA THR A 141 12.25 6.61 -3.84
C THR A 141 11.54 7.55 -2.85
N HIS A 142 10.50 8.26 -3.30
CA HIS A 142 9.63 9.09 -2.45
C HIS A 142 8.16 8.64 -2.43
N ARG A 143 7.82 7.51 -3.08
CA ARG A 143 6.44 7.00 -3.12
C ARG A 143 6.33 5.61 -2.47
N GLN A 144 6.84 4.59 -3.12
CA GLN A 144 6.83 3.19 -2.68
C GLN A 144 8.27 2.67 -2.63
N ILE A 145 8.99 3.06 -1.59
CA ILE A 145 10.46 2.95 -1.51
C ILE A 145 11.00 1.54 -1.71
N MET A 146 10.25 0.50 -1.33
CA MET A 146 10.64 -0.89 -1.52
C MET A 146 10.72 -1.31 -3.01
N PHE A 147 10.20 -0.50 -3.94
CA PHE A 147 10.28 -0.83 -5.37
C PHE A 147 11.67 -0.61 -5.94
N VAL A 148 12.50 0.21 -5.32
CA VAL A 148 13.80 0.62 -5.86
C VAL A 148 14.94 0.62 -4.84
N ASN A 149 14.68 0.67 -3.54
CA ASN A 149 15.75 0.76 -2.52
C ASN A 149 16.69 -0.46 -2.45
N TYR A 150 16.34 -1.58 -3.09
CA TYR A 150 17.23 -2.74 -3.25
C TYR A 150 18.27 -2.55 -4.38
N MET A 151 18.12 -1.56 -5.28
CA MET A 151 18.99 -1.40 -6.46
C MET A 151 20.48 -1.30 -6.15
N PRO A 152 20.97 -0.55 -5.15
CA PRO A 152 22.39 -0.53 -4.82
C PRO A 152 22.95 -1.92 -4.51
N PHE A 153 22.18 -2.74 -3.79
CA PHE A 153 22.58 -4.09 -3.40
C PHE A 153 22.56 -5.05 -4.59
N LEU A 154 21.62 -4.90 -5.52
CA LEU A 154 21.63 -5.61 -6.80
C LEU A 154 22.88 -5.27 -7.61
N LEU A 155 23.25 -4.00 -7.71
CA LEU A 155 24.46 -3.58 -8.42
C LEU A 155 25.74 -4.08 -7.76
N LEU A 156 25.81 -4.12 -6.43
CA LEU A 156 26.92 -4.75 -5.68
C LEU A 156 26.98 -6.26 -5.97
N ALA A 157 25.84 -6.94 -6.07
CA ALA A 157 25.78 -8.34 -6.46
C ALA A 157 26.33 -8.54 -7.89
N LEU A 158 25.90 -7.71 -8.87
CA LEU A 158 26.41 -7.77 -10.25
C LEU A 158 27.92 -7.47 -10.32
N LEU A 159 28.42 -6.47 -9.59
CA LEU A 159 29.85 -6.16 -9.46
C LEU A 159 30.66 -7.32 -8.86
N SER A 160 30.11 -8.02 -7.88
CA SER A 160 30.75 -9.16 -7.25
C SER A 160 30.87 -10.38 -8.20
N ILE A 161 29.82 -10.64 -8.97
CA ILE A 161 29.80 -11.68 -10.02
C ILE A 161 30.84 -11.35 -11.11
N GLN A 162 30.89 -10.10 -11.55
CA GLN A 162 31.85 -9.64 -12.58
C GLN A 162 33.29 -9.87 -12.14
N LYS A 163 33.61 -9.62 -10.85
CA LYS A 163 34.97 -9.80 -10.32
C LYS A 163 35.38 -11.27 -10.25
N ARG A 164 34.44 -12.21 -10.07
CA ARG A 164 34.70 -13.65 -9.90
C ARG A 164 33.68 -14.52 -10.62
N PRO A 165 33.61 -14.51 -11.95
CA PRO A 165 32.52 -15.15 -12.67
C PRO A 165 32.51 -16.68 -12.60
N ARG A 166 33.65 -17.33 -12.28
CA ARG A 166 33.76 -18.80 -12.22
C ARG A 166 33.60 -19.40 -10.81
N ARG A 167 33.40 -18.58 -9.79
CA ARG A 167 33.28 -19.02 -8.38
C ARG A 167 32.26 -18.16 -7.68
N MET A 168 31.59 -18.71 -6.68
CA MET A 168 30.71 -17.93 -5.80
C MET A 168 31.51 -16.81 -5.10
N PRO A 169 31.15 -15.53 -5.34
CA PRO A 169 31.75 -14.44 -4.59
C PRO A 169 31.30 -14.49 -3.13
N ALA A 170 32.23 -14.34 -2.19
CA ALA A 170 31.96 -14.45 -0.76
C ALA A 170 30.86 -13.50 -0.26
N MET A 171 30.81 -12.26 -0.80
CA MET A 171 29.82 -11.25 -0.40
C MET A 171 28.49 -11.35 -1.15
N LEU A 172 28.36 -12.21 -2.16
CA LEU A 172 27.14 -12.30 -2.93
C LEU A 172 25.92 -12.70 -2.09
N PRO A 173 25.98 -13.75 -1.22
CA PRO A 173 24.86 -14.08 -0.35
C PRO A 173 24.42 -12.91 0.55
N VAL A 174 25.39 -12.10 1.03
CA VAL A 174 25.10 -10.90 1.86
C VAL A 174 24.37 -9.83 1.05
N PHE A 175 24.78 -9.57 -0.21
CA PHE A 175 24.07 -8.61 -1.05
C PHE A 175 22.65 -9.09 -1.40
N LEU A 176 22.48 -10.39 -1.65
CA LEU A 176 21.17 -10.99 -1.86
C LEU A 176 20.30 -10.97 -0.60
N LEU A 177 20.88 -11.20 0.60
CA LEU A 177 20.21 -11.00 1.88
C LEU A 177 19.71 -9.55 2.01
N LEU A 178 20.58 -8.55 1.76
CA LEU A 178 20.18 -7.13 1.83
C LEU A 178 19.06 -6.77 0.85
N ILE A 179 19.01 -7.43 -0.32
CA ILE A 179 17.86 -7.32 -1.22
C ILE A 179 16.59 -7.86 -0.56
N CYS A 180 16.64 -9.04 0.07
CA CYS A 180 15.48 -9.61 0.77
C CYS A 180 14.99 -8.70 1.91
N LEU A 181 15.91 -8.12 2.70
CA LEU A 181 15.57 -7.21 3.80
C LEU A 181 14.97 -5.88 3.31
N ASN A 182 15.41 -5.37 2.16
CA ASN A 182 14.84 -4.16 1.56
C ASN A 182 13.50 -4.42 0.87
N SER A 183 13.37 -5.55 0.17
CA SER A 183 12.13 -5.91 -0.51
C SER A 183 12.10 -7.39 -0.90
N PHE A 184 11.54 -8.21 -0.04
CA PHE A 184 11.37 -9.64 -0.33
C PHE A 184 10.50 -9.89 -1.57
N TYR A 185 9.56 -8.98 -1.89
CA TYR A 185 8.72 -9.06 -3.08
C TYR A 185 9.52 -9.01 -4.38
N TYR A 186 10.58 -8.17 -4.45
CA TYR A 186 11.43 -8.05 -5.64
C TYR A 186 12.62 -9.03 -5.63
N ALA A 187 12.91 -9.68 -4.51
CA ALA A 187 14.06 -10.56 -4.37
C ALA A 187 14.11 -11.69 -5.41
N PRO A 188 13.01 -12.40 -5.76
CA PRO A 188 13.05 -13.44 -6.80
C PRO A 188 13.49 -12.88 -8.17
N ALA A 189 12.95 -11.73 -8.59
CA ALA A 189 13.31 -11.08 -9.83
C ALA A 189 14.76 -10.58 -9.81
N CYS A 190 15.28 -10.08 -8.67
CA CYS A 190 16.68 -9.72 -8.50
C CYS A 190 17.60 -10.94 -8.61
N PHE A 191 17.22 -12.06 -8.00
CA PHE A 191 18.00 -13.31 -8.07
C PHE A 191 18.08 -13.82 -9.51
N LEU A 192 16.99 -13.76 -10.25
CA LEU A 192 16.96 -14.12 -11.67
C LEU A 192 17.78 -13.17 -12.53
N ALA A 193 17.70 -11.85 -12.28
CA ALA A 193 18.52 -10.86 -12.99
C ALA A 193 20.03 -11.10 -12.73
N ALA A 194 20.42 -11.35 -11.48
CA ALA A 194 21.79 -11.70 -11.14
C ALA A 194 22.24 -13.04 -11.79
N GLY A 195 21.37 -14.05 -11.76
CA GLY A 195 21.62 -15.34 -12.43
C GLY A 195 21.77 -15.22 -13.94
N TRP A 196 20.89 -14.40 -14.58
CA TRP A 196 20.99 -14.09 -16.01
C TRP A 196 22.33 -13.43 -16.38
N TYR A 197 22.75 -12.43 -15.61
CA TYR A 197 24.05 -11.80 -15.81
C TYR A 197 25.19 -12.80 -15.61
N TRP A 198 25.09 -13.66 -14.60
CA TRP A 198 26.12 -14.68 -14.33
C TRP A 198 26.21 -15.72 -15.45
N LEU A 199 25.07 -16.17 -15.99
CA LEU A 199 25.02 -17.05 -17.17
C LEU A 199 25.74 -16.44 -18.37
N GLN A 200 25.57 -15.14 -18.61
CA GLN A 200 26.28 -14.43 -19.69
C GLN A 200 27.80 -14.41 -19.48
N LYS A 201 28.28 -14.40 -18.24
CA LYS A 201 29.72 -14.31 -17.91
C LYS A 201 30.43 -15.67 -17.86
N SER A 202 29.75 -16.72 -17.45
CA SER A 202 30.39 -18.04 -17.18
C SER A 202 29.71 -19.23 -17.85
N GLY A 203 28.69 -18.99 -18.67
CA GLY A 203 27.94 -20.07 -19.31
C GLY A 203 27.25 -20.96 -18.25
N ARG A 204 27.04 -22.24 -18.56
CA ARG A 204 26.29 -23.16 -17.66
C ARG A 204 26.92 -23.39 -16.29
N SER A 205 28.21 -23.10 -16.12
CA SER A 205 28.89 -23.25 -14.82
C SER A 205 28.42 -22.31 -13.72
N PHE A 206 27.54 -21.34 -14.04
CA PHE A 206 26.93 -20.40 -13.07
C PHE A 206 25.94 -21.07 -12.13
N PHE A 207 25.24 -22.13 -12.60
CA PHE A 207 24.02 -22.60 -11.94
C PHE A 207 24.23 -23.00 -10.46
N LEU A 208 25.20 -23.90 -10.18
CA LEU A 208 25.44 -24.36 -8.81
C LEU A 208 25.90 -23.24 -7.87
N PRO A 209 26.89 -22.39 -8.22
CA PRO A 209 27.25 -21.24 -7.38
C PRO A 209 26.11 -20.22 -7.18
N TRP A 210 25.29 -19.99 -8.23
CA TRP A 210 24.13 -19.12 -8.12
C TRP A 210 23.06 -19.67 -7.18
N PHE A 211 22.73 -20.95 -7.36
CA PHE A 211 21.79 -21.65 -6.48
C PHE A 211 22.26 -21.65 -5.03
N ALA A 212 23.54 -21.97 -4.78
CA ALA A 212 24.12 -21.95 -3.43
C ALA A 212 24.07 -20.55 -2.79
N ALA A 213 24.42 -19.51 -3.54
CA ALA A 213 24.35 -18.12 -3.05
C ALA A 213 22.91 -17.70 -2.73
N SER A 214 21.95 -18.06 -3.60
CA SER A 214 20.53 -17.77 -3.42
C SER A 214 19.93 -18.54 -2.24
N ALA A 215 20.29 -19.81 -2.07
CA ALA A 215 19.85 -20.63 -0.95
C ALA A 215 20.40 -20.09 0.40
N LEU A 216 21.69 -19.74 0.44
CA LEU A 216 22.29 -19.11 1.63
C LEU A 216 21.60 -17.79 1.98
N ALA A 217 21.33 -16.93 1.00
CA ALA A 217 20.63 -15.67 1.22
C ALA A 217 19.20 -15.90 1.73
N ALA A 218 18.46 -16.86 1.16
CA ALA A 218 17.12 -17.23 1.61
C ALA A 218 17.15 -17.78 3.05
N CYS A 219 18.11 -18.65 3.37
CA CYS A 219 18.29 -19.13 4.75
C CYS A 219 18.62 -17.98 5.71
N MET A 220 19.58 -17.12 5.36
CA MET A 220 19.97 -15.97 6.20
C MET A 220 18.83 -14.97 6.43
N SER A 221 17.88 -14.87 5.52
CA SER A 221 16.69 -14.01 5.64
C SER A 221 15.46 -14.73 6.21
N ALA A 222 15.58 -16.00 6.62
CA ALA A 222 14.43 -16.81 7.05
C ALA A 222 13.74 -16.26 8.31
N ALA A 223 14.43 -15.55 9.19
CA ALA A 223 13.85 -14.86 10.35
C ALA A 223 12.79 -13.83 9.96
N LEU A 224 12.91 -13.24 8.77
CA LEU A 224 11.92 -12.35 8.17
C LEU A 224 10.95 -13.13 7.27
N LEU A 225 11.49 -13.95 6.35
CA LEU A 225 10.71 -14.53 5.25
C LEU A 225 9.71 -15.59 5.72
N LEU A 226 10.10 -16.46 6.68
CA LEU A 226 9.25 -17.56 7.10
C LEU A 226 7.99 -17.08 7.83
N PRO A 227 8.08 -16.25 8.90
CA PRO A 227 6.87 -15.74 9.55
C PRO A 227 6.05 -14.81 8.65
N THR A 228 6.70 -14.03 7.77
CA THR A 228 6.01 -13.20 6.77
C THR A 228 5.21 -14.07 5.79
N GLY A 229 5.82 -15.14 5.28
CA GLY A 229 5.14 -16.07 4.36
C GLY A 229 3.92 -16.72 5.01
N LEU A 230 4.02 -17.16 6.26
CA LEU A 230 2.90 -17.74 7.01
C LEU A 230 1.80 -16.71 7.27
N ALA A 231 2.14 -15.46 7.61
CA ALA A 231 1.16 -14.39 7.78
C ALA A 231 0.43 -14.03 6.46
N ILE A 232 1.13 -14.04 5.33
CA ILE A 232 0.52 -13.82 4.00
C ILE A 232 -0.42 -14.98 3.64
N LEU A 233 -0.03 -16.23 3.91
CA LEU A 233 -0.85 -17.41 3.63
C LEU A 233 -2.13 -17.42 4.48
N GLU A 234 -2.05 -17.06 5.76
CA GLU A 234 -3.20 -16.95 6.66
C GLU A 234 -4.23 -15.92 6.16
N HIS A 235 -3.74 -14.81 5.61
CA HIS A 235 -4.57 -13.70 5.15
C HIS A 235 -4.63 -13.57 3.63
N HIS A 236 -4.46 -14.70 2.92
CA HIS A 236 -4.52 -14.73 1.46
C HIS A 236 -5.87 -14.25 0.93
N ARG A 237 -5.81 -13.35 -0.06
CA ARG A 237 -7.00 -12.87 -0.78
C ARG A 237 -7.29 -13.79 -1.95
N PRO A 238 -8.55 -14.15 -2.19
CA PRO A 238 -8.90 -14.74 -3.47
C PRO A 238 -8.56 -13.75 -4.59
N SER A 239 -7.67 -14.17 -5.51
CA SER A 239 -7.33 -13.35 -6.67
C SER A 239 -8.53 -13.23 -7.59
N ALA A 240 -8.97 -12.01 -7.87
CA ALA A 240 -9.91 -11.78 -8.95
C ALA A 240 -9.24 -12.18 -10.28
N SER A 241 -9.78 -13.18 -10.98
CA SER A 241 -9.40 -13.66 -12.31
C SER A 241 -7.98 -14.27 -12.47
N ALA A 242 -7.82 -15.54 -12.08
CA ALA A 242 -6.62 -16.34 -12.37
C ALA A 242 -6.49 -16.79 -13.84
N GLY A 243 -7.44 -16.52 -14.72
CA GLY A 243 -7.57 -17.24 -16.00
C GLY A 243 -6.77 -16.70 -17.19
N SER A 244 -6.31 -15.44 -17.22
CA SER A 244 -5.78 -14.82 -18.44
C SER A 244 -4.32 -14.37 -18.38
N GLY A 245 -3.65 -14.50 -17.24
CA GLY A 245 -2.31 -13.90 -17.03
C GLY A 245 -1.19 -14.42 -17.94
N LEU A 246 -1.16 -15.72 -18.22
CA LEU A 246 -0.11 -16.35 -19.06
C LEU A 246 -0.26 -16.02 -20.55
N LEU A 247 -1.48 -15.86 -21.05
CA LEU A 247 -1.77 -15.59 -22.45
C LEU A 247 -1.82 -14.10 -22.79
N THR A 248 -1.58 -13.22 -21.81
CA THR A 248 -1.63 -11.78 -22.02
C THR A 248 -0.39 -11.30 -22.75
N PHE A 249 -0.51 -11.08 -24.06
CA PHE A 249 0.44 -10.32 -24.85
C PHE A 249 0.01 -8.87 -24.89
N PHE A 250 0.95 -7.94 -24.86
CA PHE A 250 0.72 -6.47 -24.93
C PHE A 250 -0.10 -5.81 -23.81
N GLY A 251 -0.43 -6.52 -22.73
CA GLY A 251 -1.40 -6.07 -21.73
C GLY A 251 -1.11 -4.74 -21.04
N ASN A 252 0.15 -4.28 -20.92
CA ASN A 252 0.48 -3.06 -20.18
C ASN A 252 1.63 -2.25 -20.78
N PHE A 253 1.70 -2.14 -22.11
CA PHE A 253 2.77 -1.39 -22.78
C PHE A 253 2.88 0.05 -22.30
N SER A 254 1.73 0.67 -22.05
CA SER A 254 1.64 2.04 -21.57
C SER A 254 2.11 2.24 -20.13
N SER A 255 2.32 1.18 -19.36
CA SER A 255 2.91 1.25 -18.03
C SER A 255 4.39 0.90 -18.01
N LEU A 256 4.99 0.49 -19.12
CA LEU A 256 6.42 0.15 -19.25
C LEU A 256 7.30 1.37 -19.49
N LEU A 257 6.92 2.18 -20.48
CA LEU A 257 7.64 3.41 -20.85
C LEU A 257 6.96 4.62 -20.19
N TYR A 258 7.72 5.63 -19.85
CA TYR A 258 7.28 6.90 -19.22
C TYR A 258 6.54 6.76 -17.89
N SER A 259 6.43 5.55 -17.36
CA SER A 259 5.67 5.28 -16.14
C SER A 259 6.57 4.90 -14.98
N PRO A 260 6.36 5.49 -13.78
CA PRO A 260 7.03 5.04 -12.57
C PRO A 260 6.75 3.56 -12.24
N TYR A 261 5.58 3.04 -12.61
CA TYR A 261 5.19 1.64 -12.38
C TYR A 261 5.71 0.63 -13.42
N GLY A 262 6.59 1.08 -14.31
CA GLY A 262 7.34 0.26 -15.27
C GLY A 262 8.82 0.46 -15.09
N LEU A 263 9.56 0.36 -16.23
CA LEU A 263 11.00 0.66 -16.23
C LEU A 263 11.26 2.17 -16.25
N GLY A 264 10.28 2.98 -16.60
CA GLY A 264 10.39 4.44 -16.68
C GLY A 264 11.37 4.94 -17.74
N LEU A 265 11.54 4.18 -18.81
CA LEU A 265 12.42 4.52 -19.95
C LEU A 265 11.62 5.23 -21.05
N THR A 266 12.33 5.88 -21.99
CA THR A 266 11.76 6.58 -23.15
C THR A 266 11.88 5.75 -24.43
N MET A 267 11.42 6.28 -25.57
CA MET A 267 11.47 5.61 -26.86
C MET A 267 12.90 5.30 -27.34
N LEU A 268 13.91 6.01 -26.83
CA LEU A 268 15.31 5.71 -27.10
C LEU A 268 15.66 4.27 -26.68
N ALA A 269 15.20 3.81 -25.51
CA ALA A 269 15.48 2.46 -25.04
C ALA A 269 14.80 1.40 -25.92
N LEU A 270 13.53 1.64 -26.31
CA LEU A 270 12.80 0.76 -27.23
C LEU A 270 13.48 0.69 -28.59
N TYR A 271 13.89 1.85 -29.15
CA TYR A 271 14.61 1.93 -30.41
C TYR A 271 15.90 1.12 -30.36
N LEU A 272 16.71 1.25 -29.29
CA LEU A 272 17.96 0.49 -29.15
C LEU A 272 17.71 -1.02 -29.05
N LEU A 273 16.68 -1.46 -28.35
CA LEU A 273 16.32 -2.89 -28.29
C LEU A 273 15.91 -3.42 -29.66
N LEU A 274 15.07 -2.70 -30.38
CA LEU A 274 14.66 -3.08 -31.75
C LEU A 274 15.85 -3.08 -32.70
N LEU A 275 16.66 -2.03 -32.68
CA LEU A 275 17.86 -1.92 -33.50
C LEU A 275 18.83 -3.10 -33.27
N GLY A 276 18.95 -3.56 -32.02
CA GLY A 276 19.79 -4.69 -31.65
C GLY A 276 19.39 -6.01 -32.33
N LEU A 277 18.11 -6.18 -32.71
CA LEU A 277 17.67 -7.35 -33.51
C LEU A 277 18.39 -7.45 -34.86
N GLY A 278 18.79 -6.32 -35.40
CA GLY A 278 19.52 -6.22 -36.68
C GLY A 278 21.00 -6.62 -36.62
N TYR A 279 21.55 -6.86 -35.43
CA TYR A 279 22.97 -7.18 -35.24
C TYR A 279 23.14 -8.51 -34.52
N LYS A 280 23.88 -9.48 -35.14
CA LYS A 280 24.05 -10.86 -34.64
C LYS A 280 24.47 -10.91 -33.16
N GLN A 281 25.35 -10.03 -32.72
CA GLN A 281 25.91 -9.99 -31.36
C GLN A 281 24.90 -9.47 -30.32
N TYR A 282 23.89 -8.71 -30.73
CA TYR A 282 22.88 -8.13 -29.85
C TYR A 282 21.51 -8.82 -29.94
N ARG A 283 21.26 -9.56 -31.05
CA ARG A 283 19.93 -10.12 -31.41
C ARG A 283 19.31 -10.95 -30.32
N ARG A 284 20.08 -11.89 -29.74
CA ARG A 284 19.57 -12.79 -28.69
C ARG A 284 19.06 -12.01 -27.47
N ASP A 285 19.89 -11.12 -26.96
CA ASP A 285 19.55 -10.39 -25.72
C ASP A 285 18.45 -9.36 -25.97
N SER A 286 18.44 -8.70 -27.15
CA SER A 286 17.31 -7.84 -27.56
C SER A 286 16.01 -8.62 -27.64
N LEU A 287 16.00 -9.81 -28.24
CA LEU A 287 14.81 -10.65 -28.31
C LEU A 287 14.29 -11.04 -26.92
N ILE A 288 15.18 -11.43 -26.01
CA ILE A 288 14.81 -11.81 -24.65
C ILE A 288 14.24 -10.61 -23.88
N PHE A 289 14.87 -9.44 -23.97
CA PHE A 289 14.33 -8.24 -23.32
C PHE A 289 12.99 -7.82 -23.93
N LEU A 290 12.83 -7.85 -25.23
CA LEU A 290 11.55 -7.58 -25.90
C LEU A 290 10.48 -8.57 -25.45
N LEU A 291 10.80 -9.88 -25.39
CA LEU A 291 9.88 -10.89 -24.90
C LEU A 291 9.52 -10.63 -23.42
N LEU A 292 10.49 -10.34 -22.55
CA LEU A 292 10.26 -10.03 -21.15
C LEU A 292 9.33 -8.81 -20.97
N LEU A 293 9.46 -7.81 -21.84
CA LEU A 293 8.67 -6.58 -21.78
C LEU A 293 7.27 -6.75 -22.37
N PHE A 294 7.16 -7.49 -23.48
CA PHE A 294 5.91 -7.63 -24.24
C PHE A 294 5.01 -8.77 -23.77
N TRP A 295 5.58 -9.80 -23.15
CA TRP A 295 4.81 -10.93 -22.65
C TRP A 295 4.39 -10.69 -21.20
N GLY A 296 3.11 -10.38 -21.01
CA GLY A 296 2.51 -10.21 -19.68
C GLY A 296 2.65 -11.43 -18.78
N GLY A 297 2.75 -12.65 -19.35
CA GLY A 297 3.02 -13.89 -18.63
C GLY A 297 4.33 -13.88 -17.85
N ALA A 298 5.38 -13.19 -18.32
CA ALA A 298 6.63 -13.05 -17.58
C ALA A 298 6.39 -12.28 -16.25
N SER A 299 5.68 -11.17 -16.32
CA SER A 299 5.34 -10.41 -15.12
C SER A 299 4.35 -11.15 -14.21
N TYR A 300 3.45 -11.95 -14.77
CA TYR A 300 2.52 -12.79 -14.01
C TYR A 300 3.26 -13.87 -13.21
N LEU A 301 4.19 -14.59 -13.83
CA LEU A 301 5.01 -15.61 -13.17
C LEU A 301 5.90 -15.00 -12.08
N LEU A 302 6.54 -13.86 -12.35
CA LEU A 302 7.37 -13.16 -11.37
C LEU A 302 6.58 -12.58 -10.19
N ASN A 303 5.28 -12.33 -10.35
CA ASN A 303 4.36 -11.94 -9.28
C ASN A 303 3.68 -13.13 -8.59
N ALA A 304 4.28 -14.32 -8.62
CA ALA A 304 3.72 -15.55 -8.02
C ALA A 304 2.27 -15.83 -8.47
N THR A 305 1.99 -15.61 -9.75
CA THR A 305 0.68 -15.83 -10.40
C THR A 305 -0.51 -15.01 -9.85
N LEU A 306 -0.24 -13.96 -9.08
CA LEU A 306 -1.29 -13.11 -8.52
C LEU A 306 -1.87 -12.13 -9.56
N TYR A 307 -1.02 -11.50 -10.35
CA TYR A 307 -1.40 -10.54 -11.40
C TYR A 307 -0.25 -10.22 -12.34
N ALA A 308 -0.55 -9.77 -13.56
CA ALA A 308 0.44 -9.30 -14.55
C ALA A 308 0.66 -7.78 -14.39
N ARG A 309 1.81 -7.38 -13.82
CA ARG A 309 2.17 -5.95 -13.64
C ARG A 309 3.64 -5.71 -13.93
N ALA A 310 3.89 -4.70 -14.76
CA ALA A 310 5.24 -4.37 -15.26
C ALA A 310 6.24 -3.99 -14.15
N LYS A 311 5.79 -3.50 -13.00
CA LYS A 311 6.68 -3.08 -11.90
C LYS A 311 7.68 -4.16 -11.46
N ILE A 312 7.31 -5.44 -11.52
CA ILE A 312 8.19 -6.54 -11.11
C ILE A 312 9.40 -6.71 -12.04
N LEU A 313 9.41 -6.07 -13.21
CA LEU A 313 10.51 -6.10 -14.17
C LEU A 313 11.61 -5.08 -13.85
N MET A 314 11.42 -4.17 -12.87
CA MET A 314 12.42 -3.16 -12.50
C MET A 314 13.82 -3.73 -12.18
N PRO A 315 13.99 -4.92 -11.56
CA PRO A 315 15.31 -5.52 -11.35
C PRO A 315 16.11 -5.81 -12.63
N PHE A 316 15.46 -5.90 -13.78
CA PHE A 316 16.13 -6.09 -15.06
C PHE A 316 16.63 -4.79 -15.71
N LEU A 317 16.26 -3.61 -15.15
CA LEU A 317 16.67 -2.30 -15.65
C LEU A 317 18.19 -2.17 -15.85
N PRO A 318 19.07 -2.54 -14.89
CA PRO A 318 20.51 -2.42 -15.09
C PRO A 318 21.01 -3.23 -16.28
N LEU A 319 20.49 -4.44 -16.48
CA LEU A 319 20.89 -5.32 -17.58
C LEU A 319 20.44 -4.80 -18.95
N LEU A 320 19.22 -4.28 -19.03
CA LEU A 320 18.67 -3.68 -20.24
C LEU A 320 19.47 -2.43 -20.62
N LEU A 321 19.81 -1.59 -19.65
CA LEU A 321 20.61 -0.39 -19.89
C LEU A 321 22.07 -0.72 -20.24
N LEU A 322 22.67 -1.77 -19.66
CA LEU A 322 23.98 -2.25 -20.10
C LEU A 322 23.96 -2.67 -21.58
N HIS A 323 22.94 -3.44 -21.97
CA HIS A 323 22.76 -3.87 -23.36
C HIS A 323 22.60 -2.67 -24.31
N GLY A 324 21.70 -1.74 -24.00
CA GLY A 324 21.50 -0.50 -24.77
C GLY A 324 22.76 0.36 -24.86
N THR A 325 23.51 0.50 -23.74
CA THR A 325 24.74 1.29 -23.69
C THR A 325 25.87 0.67 -24.53
N ARG A 326 25.98 -0.66 -24.56
CA ARG A 326 26.94 -1.36 -25.43
C ARG A 326 26.63 -1.11 -26.92
N LEU A 327 25.36 -1.23 -27.31
CA LEU A 327 24.95 -0.93 -28.68
C LEU A 327 25.18 0.55 -29.03
N LEU A 328 24.87 1.47 -28.12
CA LEU A 328 25.14 2.90 -28.30
C LEU A 328 26.65 3.19 -28.44
N ALA A 329 27.49 2.49 -27.70
CA ALA A 329 28.95 2.59 -27.82
C ALA A 329 29.44 2.12 -29.20
N ASP A 330 28.89 1.02 -29.75
CA ASP A 330 29.23 0.53 -31.09
C ASP A 330 28.68 1.43 -32.19
N LEU A 331 27.51 2.03 -32.02
CA LEU A 331 26.96 3.07 -32.91
C LEU A 331 27.89 4.30 -32.97
N ARG A 332 28.38 4.76 -31.82
CA ARG A 332 29.30 5.90 -31.73
C ARG A 332 30.69 5.58 -32.29
N ALA A 333 31.13 4.36 -32.16
CA ALA A 333 32.41 3.87 -32.71
C ALA A 333 32.32 3.54 -34.21
N GLY A 334 31.16 3.69 -34.86
CA GLY A 334 30.94 3.31 -36.26
C GLY A 334 30.93 1.80 -36.53
N LYS A 335 30.96 0.95 -35.51
CA LYS A 335 30.87 -0.51 -35.60
C LYS A 335 29.46 -1.01 -35.92
N ALA A 336 28.45 -0.21 -35.59
CA ALA A 336 27.06 -0.39 -35.94
C ALA A 336 26.53 0.89 -36.59
N GLY A 337 25.50 0.76 -37.44
CA GLY A 337 24.89 1.91 -38.13
C GLY A 337 23.46 2.21 -37.61
N TRP A 338 23.12 3.47 -37.58
CA TRP A 338 21.76 3.89 -37.30
C TRP A 338 20.83 3.49 -38.45
N LYS A 339 19.69 2.86 -38.15
CA LYS A 339 18.72 2.35 -39.13
C LYS A 339 17.33 2.95 -38.90
N LEU A 340 16.54 3.09 -39.98
CA LEU A 340 15.21 3.68 -39.92
C LEU A 340 14.09 2.66 -39.60
N TRP A 341 14.29 1.38 -39.92
CA TRP A 341 13.25 0.35 -39.76
C TRP A 341 12.69 0.22 -38.34
N PRO A 342 13.47 0.47 -37.25
CA PRO A 342 12.91 0.40 -35.89
C PRO A 342 11.84 1.46 -35.60
N PHE A 343 11.76 2.53 -36.44
CA PHE A 343 10.74 3.56 -36.24
C PHE A 343 9.33 3.06 -36.50
N LEU A 344 9.13 2.09 -37.35
CA LEU A 344 7.78 1.55 -37.59
C LEU A 344 7.16 0.99 -36.28
N PRO A 345 7.80 0.05 -35.56
CA PRO A 345 7.27 -0.38 -34.26
C PRO A 345 7.33 0.70 -33.16
N VAL A 346 8.29 1.63 -33.19
CA VAL A 346 8.33 2.78 -32.26
C VAL A 346 7.08 3.65 -32.43
N LEU A 347 6.70 3.96 -33.66
CA LEU A 347 5.47 4.73 -33.98
C LEU A 347 4.22 3.97 -33.59
N ALA A 348 4.18 2.65 -33.85
CA ALA A 348 3.06 1.81 -33.41
C ALA A 348 2.89 1.82 -31.90
N VAL A 349 3.98 1.71 -31.12
CA VAL A 349 3.93 1.85 -29.65
C VAL A 349 3.57 3.28 -29.23
N GLY A 350 4.13 4.29 -29.89
CA GLY A 350 3.84 5.69 -29.62
C GLY A 350 2.37 6.04 -29.82
N SER A 351 1.69 5.41 -30.79
CA SER A 351 0.25 5.63 -31.03
C SER A 351 -0.63 5.26 -29.84
N LEU A 352 -0.20 4.35 -28.96
CA LEU A 352 -0.92 3.97 -27.74
C LEU A 352 -0.97 5.12 -26.71
N TYR A 353 -0.12 6.13 -26.86
CA TYR A 353 -0.06 7.30 -25.97
C TYR A 353 -0.85 8.51 -26.50
N LEU A 354 -1.35 8.49 -27.76
CA LEU A 354 -1.97 9.65 -28.41
C LEU A 354 -3.24 10.17 -27.71
N ARG A 355 -3.92 9.33 -26.95
CA ARG A 355 -5.15 9.66 -26.21
C ARG A 355 -4.89 9.95 -24.72
N ARG A 356 -3.63 10.14 -24.31
CA ARG A 356 -3.22 10.27 -22.91
C ARG A 356 -2.59 11.64 -22.63
N SER A 357 -2.48 12.03 -21.37
CA SER A 357 -1.79 13.24 -20.92
C SER A 357 -0.33 13.33 -21.39
N LEU A 358 0.31 12.18 -21.66
CA LEU A 358 1.69 12.08 -22.14
C LEU A 358 1.87 12.33 -23.64
N ARG A 359 0.79 12.63 -24.39
CA ARG A 359 0.84 12.74 -25.87
C ARG A 359 1.94 13.69 -26.38
N SER A 360 2.01 14.91 -25.83
CA SER A 360 2.99 15.92 -26.27
C SER A 360 4.42 15.47 -25.99
N LEU A 361 4.67 14.89 -24.81
CA LEU A 361 5.98 14.39 -24.41
C LEU A 361 6.45 13.23 -25.30
N VAL A 362 5.59 12.27 -25.58
CA VAL A 362 5.89 11.11 -26.43
C VAL A 362 6.13 11.52 -27.87
N LEU A 363 5.34 12.45 -28.41
CA LEU A 363 5.55 12.99 -29.75
C LEU A 363 6.88 13.75 -29.86
N ALA A 364 7.22 14.57 -28.85
CA ALA A 364 8.49 15.27 -28.80
C ALA A 364 9.66 14.28 -28.74
N ASP A 365 9.58 13.23 -27.92
CA ASP A 365 10.62 12.19 -27.80
C ASP A 365 10.83 11.44 -29.14
N ILE A 366 9.76 11.06 -29.83
CA ILE A 366 9.85 10.41 -31.15
C ILE A 366 10.46 11.36 -32.18
N LEU A 367 10.08 12.63 -32.19
CA LEU A 367 10.64 13.62 -33.11
C LEU A 367 12.13 13.86 -32.86
N VAL A 368 12.54 14.06 -31.61
CA VAL A 368 13.95 14.22 -31.21
C VAL A 368 14.75 12.97 -31.58
N LEU A 369 14.21 11.78 -31.31
CA LEU A 369 14.85 10.52 -31.67
C LEU A 369 15.00 10.40 -33.20
N ALA A 370 13.95 10.70 -33.97
CA ALA A 370 13.99 10.67 -35.43
C ALA A 370 15.02 11.65 -36.00
N ALA A 371 14.99 12.90 -35.51
CA ALA A 371 15.95 13.92 -35.94
C ALA A 371 17.41 13.50 -35.65
N ALA A 372 17.68 12.99 -34.44
CA ALA A 372 19.01 12.51 -34.06
C ALA A 372 19.46 11.32 -34.93
N VAL A 373 18.59 10.36 -35.21
CA VAL A 373 18.91 9.19 -36.06
C VAL A 373 19.18 9.63 -37.49
N LEU A 374 18.40 10.56 -38.04
CA LEU A 374 18.64 11.14 -39.38
C LEU A 374 20.00 11.86 -39.45
N VAL A 375 20.29 12.69 -38.43
CA VAL A 375 21.58 13.38 -38.32
C VAL A 375 22.73 12.37 -38.30
N PHE A 376 22.69 11.35 -37.47
CA PHE A 376 23.75 10.35 -37.39
C PHE A 376 23.85 9.43 -38.60
N ARG A 377 22.78 9.28 -39.37
CA ARG A 377 22.76 8.47 -40.59
C ARG A 377 23.32 9.21 -41.78
N PHE A 378 22.97 10.47 -41.94
CA PHE A 378 23.28 11.26 -43.17
C PHE A 378 24.46 12.19 -43.00
N LEU A 379 24.79 12.66 -41.78
CA LEU A 379 25.96 13.49 -41.53
C LEU A 379 27.15 12.63 -41.09
N LYS A 380 28.25 12.70 -41.86
CA LYS A 380 29.48 11.97 -41.50
C LYS A 380 30.32 12.83 -40.54
N GLU A 381 31.05 12.20 -39.63
CA GLU A 381 31.91 12.86 -38.63
C GLU A 381 33.03 13.73 -39.28
N LYS A 382 33.36 13.52 -40.53
CA LYS A 382 34.34 14.32 -41.26
C LYS A 382 33.84 15.70 -41.66
N GLU A 383 32.52 15.97 -41.64
CA GLU A 383 31.94 17.28 -41.96
C GLU A 383 31.82 18.14 -40.65
N LYS A 384 32.94 18.36 -39.97
CA LYS A 384 32.99 18.97 -38.62
C LYS A 384 32.84 20.51 -38.60
N SER A 385 32.61 21.19 -39.72
CA SER A 385 32.49 22.62 -39.79
C SER A 385 31.07 23.13 -40.00
N GLY A 386 30.77 24.34 -39.50
CA GLY A 386 29.50 25.01 -39.67
C GLY A 386 28.30 24.35 -39.00
N LEU A 387 27.10 24.64 -39.51
CA LEU A 387 25.81 24.17 -38.98
C LEU A 387 25.69 22.63 -38.92
N ARG A 388 26.21 21.90 -39.91
CA ARG A 388 26.19 20.42 -39.95
C ARG A 388 26.97 19.80 -38.81
N GLY A 389 28.17 20.32 -38.50
CA GLY A 389 28.99 19.90 -37.38
C GLY A 389 28.34 20.24 -36.02
N PHE A 390 27.62 21.34 -35.92
CA PHE A 390 26.84 21.69 -34.74
C PHE A 390 25.69 20.70 -34.54
N CYS A 391 24.87 20.42 -35.55
CA CYS A 391 23.78 19.44 -35.47
C CYS A 391 24.25 18.05 -35.05
N PHE A 392 25.39 17.60 -35.60
CA PHE A 392 25.97 16.31 -35.22
C PHE A 392 26.38 16.26 -33.74
N ARG A 393 26.98 17.30 -33.21
CA ARG A 393 27.37 17.39 -31.80
C ARG A 393 26.20 17.57 -30.86
N ALA A 394 25.15 18.31 -31.28
CA ALA A 394 23.95 18.55 -30.48
C ALA A 394 22.99 17.33 -30.43
N ALA A 395 22.97 16.49 -31.47
CA ALA A 395 22.05 15.36 -31.57
C ALA A 395 22.17 14.38 -30.41
N LEU A 396 23.39 14.07 -29.95
CA LEU A 396 23.60 13.13 -28.86
C LEU A 396 23.09 13.68 -27.50
N PRO A 397 23.46 14.89 -27.03
CA PRO A 397 22.88 15.44 -25.79
C PRO A 397 21.36 15.55 -25.83
N LEU A 398 20.77 15.93 -26.98
CA LEU A 398 19.31 16.05 -27.13
C LEU A 398 18.58 14.74 -26.84
N LEU A 399 19.15 13.57 -27.22
CA LEU A 399 18.58 12.27 -26.90
C LEU A 399 18.46 12.02 -25.38
N PHE A 400 19.32 12.65 -24.56
CA PHE A 400 19.33 12.47 -23.10
C PHE A 400 18.52 13.57 -22.37
N VAL A 401 18.10 14.62 -23.05
CA VAL A 401 17.17 15.62 -22.50
C VAL A 401 15.77 15.01 -22.32
N MET A 402 15.31 14.16 -23.26
CA MET A 402 13.97 13.58 -23.20
C MET A 402 13.73 12.69 -21.98
N PRO A 403 14.62 11.77 -21.58
CA PRO A 403 14.50 11.02 -20.31
C PRO A 403 14.44 11.97 -19.09
N PHE A 404 15.23 13.06 -19.06
CA PHE A 404 15.19 14.03 -17.98
C PHE A 404 13.83 14.75 -17.91
N LEU A 405 13.30 15.21 -19.07
CA LEU A 405 11.98 15.83 -19.15
C LEU A 405 10.87 14.86 -18.79
N SER A 406 11.00 13.57 -19.14
CA SER A 406 10.06 12.52 -18.75
C SER A 406 9.99 12.36 -17.24
N PHE A 407 11.12 12.39 -16.54
CA PHE A 407 11.17 12.34 -15.09
C PHE A 407 10.51 13.57 -14.47
N LEU A 408 10.85 14.76 -14.94
CA LEU A 408 10.24 16.02 -14.45
C LEU A 408 8.73 16.10 -14.73
N HIS A 409 8.28 15.56 -15.87
CA HIS A 409 6.85 15.47 -16.15
C HIS A 409 6.13 14.54 -15.14
N ALA A 410 6.73 13.42 -14.79
CA ALA A 410 6.19 12.57 -13.74
C ALA A 410 6.13 13.32 -12.39
N ALA A 411 7.15 14.11 -12.06
CA ALA A 411 7.20 14.94 -10.86
C ALA A 411 6.12 16.04 -10.86
N SER A 412 5.87 16.70 -12.00
CA SER A 412 4.86 17.76 -12.10
C SER A 412 3.41 17.28 -11.89
N THR A 413 3.16 15.99 -12.03
CA THR A 413 1.84 15.37 -11.80
C THR A 413 1.73 14.70 -10.42
N GLU A 414 2.79 14.78 -9.60
CA GLU A 414 2.83 14.20 -8.27
C GLU A 414 2.25 15.14 -7.22
N HIS A 415 1.53 14.56 -6.28
CA HIS A 415 1.17 15.25 -5.05
C HIS A 415 2.25 15.00 -4.00
N PHE A 416 3.26 15.91 -3.96
CA PHE A 416 4.25 15.91 -2.89
C PHE A 416 3.60 16.38 -1.59
N VAL A 417 3.95 15.74 -0.50
CA VAL A 417 3.43 16.05 0.84
C VAL A 417 3.95 17.41 1.28
N THR A 418 3.05 18.31 1.64
CA THR A 418 3.41 19.59 2.26
C THR A 418 3.88 19.39 3.70
N ARG A 419 4.57 20.37 4.26
CA ARG A 419 4.98 20.31 5.68
C ARG A 419 3.76 20.30 6.61
N GLU A 420 2.68 20.97 6.25
CA GLU A 420 1.43 20.98 7.01
C GLU A 420 0.73 19.61 6.98
N GLU A 421 0.66 18.97 5.81
CA GLU A 421 0.12 17.61 5.68
C GLU A 421 0.94 16.60 6.50
N LEU A 422 2.28 16.74 6.49
CA LEU A 422 3.17 15.90 7.27
C LEU A 422 2.93 16.10 8.78
N ALA A 423 2.92 17.34 9.23
CA ALA A 423 2.65 17.68 10.63
C ALA A 423 1.28 17.13 11.06
N SER A 424 0.21 17.42 10.31
CA SER A 424 -1.14 16.89 10.60
C SER A 424 -1.23 15.37 10.66
N ALA A 425 -0.35 14.65 9.94
CA ALA A 425 -0.36 13.18 9.91
C ALA A 425 0.46 12.55 11.04
N MET A 426 1.52 13.22 11.49
CA MET A 426 2.58 12.65 12.36
C MET A 426 2.65 13.32 13.73
N GLU A 427 1.99 14.46 13.94
CA GLU A 427 1.94 15.12 15.25
C GLU A 427 1.07 14.33 16.23
N ASP A 428 1.45 14.39 17.50
CA ASP A 428 0.63 13.89 18.58
C ASP A 428 -0.74 14.58 18.60
N PRO A 429 -1.79 13.90 19.11
CA PRO A 429 -3.10 14.53 19.23
C PRO A 429 -3.01 15.77 20.11
N ALA A 430 -3.73 16.82 19.73
CA ALA A 430 -3.75 18.10 20.46
C ALA A 430 -4.22 17.96 21.93
N TYR A 431 -4.96 16.89 22.20
CA TYR A 431 -5.40 16.50 23.53
C TYR A 431 -5.38 14.97 23.65
N THR A 432 -4.70 14.46 24.66
CA THR A 432 -4.71 13.04 25.02
C THR A 432 -5.54 12.85 26.26
N PRO A 433 -6.69 12.16 26.21
CA PRO A 433 -7.48 11.84 27.38
C PRO A 433 -6.67 10.98 28.37
N VAL A 434 -7.04 11.03 29.64
CA VAL A 434 -6.49 10.10 30.63
C VAL A 434 -6.73 8.67 30.13
N SER A 435 -5.66 7.89 30.03
CA SER A 435 -5.72 6.52 29.52
C SER A 435 -6.77 5.71 30.28
N THR A 436 -7.80 5.29 29.57
CA THR A 436 -8.81 4.37 30.10
C THR A 436 -8.52 3.00 29.51
N PRO A 437 -7.94 2.06 30.29
CA PRO A 437 -7.57 0.74 29.78
C PRO A 437 -8.75 0.04 29.12
N PHE A 438 -8.45 -0.73 28.05
CA PHE A 438 -9.44 -1.45 27.26
C PHE A 438 -10.46 -0.62 26.49
N TYR A 439 -10.14 0.65 26.22
CA TYR A 439 -10.87 1.49 25.29
C TYR A 439 -9.91 2.09 24.26
N ARG A 440 -10.42 2.45 23.11
CA ARG A 440 -9.64 3.00 22.00
C ARG A 440 -9.88 4.49 21.81
N GLN A 441 -8.91 5.13 21.21
CA GLN A 441 -9.00 6.46 20.65
C GLN A 441 -8.74 6.39 19.15
N ASP A 442 -9.56 7.07 18.34
CA ASP A 442 -9.33 7.21 16.91
C ASP A 442 -9.58 8.66 16.45
N SER A 443 -9.04 9.00 15.28
CA SER A 443 -9.23 10.32 14.66
C SER A 443 -10.05 10.19 13.37
N LEU A 444 -11.14 10.96 13.28
CA LEU A 444 -11.92 11.11 12.04
C LEU A 444 -11.33 12.18 11.10
N ILE A 445 -10.19 12.79 11.49
CA ILE A 445 -9.49 13.79 10.69
C ILE A 445 -8.45 13.09 9.83
N ASN A 446 -8.52 13.30 8.53
CA ASN A 446 -7.60 12.69 7.58
C ASN A 446 -7.37 11.18 7.84
N PRO A 447 -8.46 10.36 7.96
CA PRO A 447 -8.37 9.00 8.48
C PRO A 447 -7.42 8.11 7.67
N MET A 448 -7.20 8.43 6.39
CA MET A 448 -6.24 7.71 5.54
C MET A 448 -4.80 7.97 5.97
N ASN A 449 -4.43 9.21 6.21
CA ASN A 449 -3.06 9.59 6.58
C ASN A 449 -2.70 9.13 7.99
N ARG A 450 -3.69 9.08 8.89
CA ARG A 450 -3.53 8.64 10.28
C ARG A 450 -3.81 7.16 10.52
N SER A 451 -4.13 6.38 9.48
CA SER A 451 -4.52 4.96 9.65
C SER A 451 -3.44 4.08 10.29
N ASN A 452 -2.18 4.39 10.03
CA ASN A 452 -1.02 3.61 10.50
C ASN A 452 -0.15 4.34 11.52
N THR A 453 -0.58 5.50 12.02
CA THR A 453 0.14 6.25 13.05
C THR A 453 -0.39 5.83 14.42
N ASP A 454 0.46 5.35 15.31
CA ASP A 454 0.09 5.11 16.69
C ASP A 454 0.21 6.43 17.47
N ILE A 455 -0.93 7.09 17.70
CA ILE A 455 -1.02 8.37 18.41
C ILE A 455 -1.38 8.18 19.88
N THR A 456 -1.51 6.96 20.36
CA THR A 456 -2.10 6.67 21.67
C THR A 456 -1.17 5.92 22.62
N GLY A 457 0.07 5.66 22.22
CA GLY A 457 1.08 5.08 23.08
C GLY A 457 0.69 3.72 23.68
N GLY A 458 0.45 2.71 22.81
CA GLY A 458 0.23 1.32 23.23
C GLY A 458 -1.23 0.88 23.34
N GLN A 459 -2.21 1.68 22.92
CA GLN A 459 -3.58 1.21 22.75
C GLN A 459 -3.77 0.58 21.37
N ASN A 460 -4.47 -0.58 21.31
CA ASN A 460 -4.73 -1.29 20.07
C ASN A 460 -5.65 -0.49 19.16
N LYS A 461 -5.08 0.30 18.26
CA LYS A 461 -5.80 1.14 17.31
C LYS A 461 -6.67 0.29 16.39
N SER A 462 -7.93 0.71 16.15
CA SER A 462 -8.87 -0.02 15.29
C SER A 462 -8.48 0.01 13.81
N THR A 463 -7.74 1.01 13.37
CA THR A 463 -7.44 1.35 11.98
C THR A 463 -6.12 0.76 11.49
N MET A 464 -6.04 0.55 10.17
CA MET A 464 -4.80 0.16 9.47
C MET A 464 -4.93 0.35 7.96
N TYR A 465 -3.80 0.58 7.28
CA TYR A 465 -3.69 0.51 5.83
C TYR A 465 -2.48 -0.34 5.44
N SER A 466 -2.71 -1.56 5.01
CA SER A 466 -1.66 -2.52 4.61
C SER A 466 -2.11 -3.40 3.46
N SER A 467 -1.14 -3.89 2.69
CA SER A 467 -1.38 -4.87 1.62
C SER A 467 -1.78 -6.24 2.15
N VAL A 468 -1.46 -6.55 3.41
CA VAL A 468 -1.84 -7.77 4.14
C VAL A 468 -2.61 -7.34 5.38
N TYR A 469 -3.79 -7.91 5.58
CA TYR A 469 -4.65 -7.59 6.73
C TYR A 469 -5.55 -8.80 7.06
N ASN A 470 -6.09 -8.82 8.28
CA ASN A 470 -7.00 -9.87 8.72
C ASN A 470 -8.32 -9.83 7.93
N ASN A 471 -8.56 -10.87 7.12
CA ASN A 471 -9.73 -10.94 6.24
C ASN A 471 -11.05 -11.02 7.01
N ALA A 472 -11.07 -11.69 8.18
CA ALA A 472 -12.26 -11.80 9.01
C ALA A 472 -12.64 -10.42 9.60
N TYR A 473 -11.66 -9.69 10.12
CA TYR A 473 -11.87 -8.31 10.58
C TYR A 473 -12.33 -7.37 9.46
N SER A 474 -11.75 -7.52 8.28
CA SER A 474 -12.18 -6.73 7.11
C SER A 474 -13.67 -6.99 6.75
N ARG A 475 -14.14 -8.24 6.85
CA ARG A 475 -15.57 -8.56 6.65
C ARG A 475 -16.44 -7.95 7.74
N VAL A 476 -16.01 -8.00 9.00
CA VAL A 476 -16.74 -7.31 10.08
C VAL A 476 -16.88 -5.82 9.77
N TYR A 477 -15.78 -5.17 9.38
CA TYR A 477 -15.78 -3.74 9.08
C TYR A 477 -16.69 -3.36 7.90
N TYR A 478 -16.54 -4.04 6.76
CA TYR A 478 -17.23 -3.66 5.52
C TYR A 478 -18.62 -4.29 5.36
N ASP A 479 -18.79 -5.53 5.80
CA ASP A 479 -19.98 -6.29 5.44
C ASP A 479 -20.96 -6.42 6.63
N LEU A 480 -20.50 -6.58 7.88
CA LEU A 480 -21.35 -6.65 9.05
C LEU A 480 -21.71 -5.27 9.60
N LEU A 481 -20.72 -4.44 9.91
CA LEU A 481 -20.93 -3.10 10.46
C LEU A 481 -21.27 -2.06 9.38
N LYS A 482 -21.28 -2.46 8.12
CA LYS A 482 -21.70 -1.64 6.98
C LYS A 482 -20.94 -0.31 6.89
N THR A 483 -19.65 -0.31 7.21
CA THR A 483 -18.85 0.92 7.22
C THR A 483 -18.61 1.44 5.81
N PRO A 484 -18.87 2.73 5.54
CA PRO A 484 -18.68 3.33 4.22
C PRO A 484 -17.26 3.23 3.70
N ILE A 485 -17.11 2.91 2.41
CA ILE A 485 -15.80 2.76 1.76
C ILE A 485 -15.37 4.10 1.16
N GLN A 486 -14.35 4.73 1.74
CA GLN A 486 -13.92 6.09 1.36
C GLN A 486 -12.90 6.12 0.22
N ILE A 487 -12.25 4.97 -0.10
CA ILE A 487 -11.12 4.86 -1.02
C ILE A 487 -11.38 3.89 -2.18
N ASN A 488 -10.47 3.83 -3.15
CA ASN A 488 -10.63 3.02 -4.36
C ASN A 488 -10.59 1.50 -4.12
N ASN A 489 -10.12 1.05 -2.97
CA ASN A 489 -9.91 -0.37 -2.68
C ASN A 489 -10.46 -0.73 -1.29
N ARG A 490 -10.37 -2.01 -0.91
CA ARG A 490 -10.72 -2.51 0.44
C ARG A 490 -9.46 -2.92 1.22
N LEU A 491 -8.37 -2.14 1.10
CA LEU A 491 -7.08 -2.45 1.74
C LEU A 491 -6.86 -1.72 3.07
N ALA A 492 -7.72 -0.77 3.38
CA ALA A 492 -7.61 0.02 4.59
C ALA A 492 -8.86 -0.12 5.44
N ILE A 493 -8.68 -0.28 6.72
CA ILE A 493 -9.70 -0.10 7.75
C ILE A 493 -9.44 1.30 8.31
N LEU A 494 -10.35 2.21 8.04
CA LEU A 494 -10.22 3.63 8.38
C LEU A 494 -11.16 3.98 9.54
N ALA A 495 -10.79 4.99 10.33
CA ALA A 495 -11.74 5.59 11.25
C ALA A 495 -12.94 6.16 10.47
N ALA A 496 -14.13 5.86 10.93
CA ALA A 496 -15.36 6.25 10.28
C ALA A 496 -16.41 6.62 11.31
N ASP A 497 -17.19 7.64 10.98
CA ASP A 497 -18.37 8.06 11.76
C ASP A 497 -19.51 7.07 11.44
N ASN A 498 -19.43 5.89 12.05
CA ASN A 498 -20.43 4.85 12.01
C ASN A 498 -20.69 4.39 13.45
N PRO A 499 -21.90 4.64 14.01
CA PRO A 499 -22.21 4.34 15.40
C PRO A 499 -21.95 2.88 15.78
N PHE A 500 -22.24 1.91 14.92
CA PHE A 500 -21.98 0.50 15.18
C PHE A 500 -20.48 0.20 15.27
N PHE A 501 -19.69 0.77 14.35
CA PHE A 501 -18.24 0.59 14.36
C PHE A 501 -17.60 1.20 15.60
N LEU A 502 -17.97 2.44 15.91
CA LEU A 502 -17.46 3.16 17.10
C LEU A 502 -17.81 2.41 18.39
N HIS A 503 -19.06 1.96 18.52
CA HIS A 503 -19.54 1.20 19.68
C HIS A 503 -18.81 -0.16 19.80
N PHE A 504 -18.83 -0.94 18.74
CA PHE A 504 -18.34 -2.33 18.74
C PHE A 504 -16.82 -2.43 18.91
N MET A 505 -16.06 -1.47 18.34
CA MET A 505 -14.60 -1.44 18.47
C MET A 505 -14.11 -0.75 19.73
N GLY A 506 -15.02 -0.28 20.61
CA GLY A 506 -14.66 0.34 21.87
C GLY A 506 -13.94 1.67 21.70
N ILE A 507 -14.32 2.46 20.68
CA ILE A 507 -13.73 3.76 20.41
C ILE A 507 -14.41 4.78 21.33
N ARG A 508 -13.88 4.89 22.54
CA ARG A 508 -14.42 5.78 23.58
C ARG A 508 -14.09 7.23 23.29
N TYR A 509 -12.92 7.50 22.72
CA TYR A 509 -12.44 8.85 22.45
C TYR A 509 -12.29 9.08 20.97
N VAL A 510 -12.85 10.17 20.47
CA VAL A 510 -12.80 10.51 19.04
C VAL A 510 -12.31 11.93 18.85
N GLU A 511 -11.26 12.09 18.03
CA GLU A 511 -10.81 13.40 17.57
C GLU A 511 -11.53 13.75 16.26
N THR A 512 -12.10 14.96 16.19
CA THR A 512 -12.88 15.46 15.06
C THR A 512 -12.56 16.91 14.75
N LYS A 513 -13.08 17.42 13.63
CA LYS A 513 -13.14 18.85 13.40
C LYS A 513 -14.03 19.51 14.48
N ALA A 514 -13.67 20.72 14.92
CA ALA A 514 -14.38 21.44 15.96
C ALA A 514 -15.88 21.66 15.68
N SER A 515 -16.28 21.66 14.41
CA SER A 515 -17.66 21.80 13.96
C SER A 515 -18.47 20.50 13.96
N ARG A 516 -17.83 19.35 14.20
CA ARG A 516 -18.48 18.05 14.01
C ARG A 516 -18.16 17.08 15.15
N ILE A 517 -19.03 17.00 16.12
CA ILE A 517 -18.97 16.01 17.21
C ILE A 517 -19.93 14.88 16.82
N PRO A 518 -19.50 13.59 16.83
CA PRO A 518 -20.39 12.46 16.58
C PRO A 518 -21.51 12.43 17.62
N ASP A 519 -22.70 12.05 17.21
CA ASP A 519 -23.83 11.90 18.11
C ASP A 519 -23.56 10.82 19.15
N GLY A 520 -24.04 11.01 20.39
CA GLY A 520 -23.73 10.14 21.53
C GLY A 520 -22.37 10.41 22.18
N TYR A 521 -21.58 11.35 21.66
CA TYR A 521 -20.28 11.76 22.22
C TYR A 521 -20.36 13.11 22.94
N ARG A 522 -19.88 13.15 24.16
CA ARG A 522 -19.78 14.36 24.96
C ARG A 522 -18.43 15.05 24.72
N LEU A 523 -18.46 16.36 24.48
CA LEU A 523 -17.26 17.17 24.31
C LEU A 523 -16.39 17.15 25.56
N LEU A 524 -15.11 16.78 25.44
CA LEU A 524 -14.10 16.89 26.50
C LEU A 524 -13.18 18.08 26.31
N TRP A 525 -12.74 18.33 25.08
CA TRP A 525 -11.81 19.38 24.75
C TRP A 525 -12.07 19.91 23.33
N LYS A 526 -11.84 21.21 23.14
CA LYS A 526 -12.04 21.87 21.85
C LYS A 526 -11.11 23.09 21.71
N ASN A 527 -10.58 23.26 20.49
CA ASN A 527 -10.00 24.54 20.05
C ASN A 527 -10.71 25.03 18.77
N GLU A 528 -10.12 25.99 18.05
CA GLU A 528 -10.72 26.54 16.83
C GLU A 528 -10.94 25.49 15.73
N ASN A 529 -10.05 24.52 15.62
CA ASN A 529 -10.00 23.56 14.52
C ASN A 529 -10.45 22.16 14.91
N LEU A 530 -10.17 21.73 16.15
CA LEU A 530 -10.27 20.35 16.61
C LEU A 530 -11.16 20.23 17.83
N ALA A 531 -11.77 19.07 17.98
CA ALA A 531 -12.48 18.65 19.19
C ALA A 531 -12.14 17.21 19.53
N VAL A 532 -12.05 16.90 20.81
CA VAL A 532 -11.99 15.53 21.34
C VAL A 532 -13.21 15.27 22.19
N SER A 533 -13.89 14.20 21.91
CA SER A 533 -15.16 13.83 22.54
C SER A 533 -15.11 12.39 23.08
N GLU A 534 -15.93 12.12 24.09
CA GLU A 534 -16.02 10.84 24.79
C GLU A 534 -17.43 10.23 24.68
N ASN A 535 -17.50 8.91 24.48
CA ASN A 535 -18.70 8.11 24.65
C ASN A 535 -18.40 6.96 25.62
N ASP A 536 -19.07 6.93 26.78
CA ASP A 536 -18.89 5.90 27.81
C ASP A 536 -19.84 4.68 27.64
N GLN A 537 -20.71 4.71 26.63
CA GLN A 537 -21.63 3.61 26.30
C GLN A 537 -21.03 2.60 25.31
N VAL A 538 -19.82 2.84 24.76
CA VAL A 538 -19.19 1.90 23.85
C VAL A 538 -18.72 0.63 24.56
N LEU A 539 -18.70 -0.51 23.85
CA LEU A 539 -18.19 -1.77 24.38
C LEU A 539 -16.71 -1.68 24.74
N PRO A 540 -16.27 -2.20 25.90
CA PRO A 540 -14.83 -2.32 26.15
C PRO A 540 -14.16 -3.27 25.16
N MET A 541 -12.88 -3.06 24.91
CA MET A 541 -12.06 -3.95 24.07
C MET A 541 -11.98 -5.38 24.63
N VAL A 542 -12.14 -5.54 25.97
CA VAL A 542 -12.15 -6.84 26.67
C VAL A 542 -13.24 -6.82 27.71
N TYR A 543 -14.17 -7.73 27.62
CA TYR A 543 -15.30 -7.86 28.55
C TYR A 543 -15.77 -9.30 28.70
N PHE A 544 -16.52 -9.57 29.75
CA PHE A 544 -17.25 -10.82 29.97
C PHE A 544 -18.72 -10.62 29.65
N THR A 545 -19.35 -11.64 29.04
CA THR A 545 -20.79 -11.69 28.83
C THR A 545 -21.29 -13.16 28.89
N ASP A 546 -22.49 -13.32 29.40
CA ASP A 546 -23.28 -14.54 29.32
C ASP A 546 -24.37 -14.46 28.22
N ARG A 547 -24.56 -13.28 27.61
CA ARG A 547 -25.47 -13.08 26.46
C ARG A 547 -24.75 -13.44 25.16
N THR A 548 -24.98 -14.65 24.70
CA THR A 548 -24.31 -15.18 23.51
C THR A 548 -25.32 -15.62 22.45
N MET A 549 -24.90 -15.69 21.21
CA MET A 549 -25.67 -16.17 20.06
C MET A 549 -24.79 -17.13 19.23
N PRO A 550 -25.30 -18.33 18.87
CA PRO A 550 -24.59 -19.25 17.99
C PRO A 550 -24.32 -18.63 16.63
N GLN A 551 -23.18 -19.00 16.00
CA GLN A 551 -22.77 -18.52 14.69
C GLN A 551 -23.84 -18.78 13.61
N ALA A 552 -24.41 -19.99 13.58
CA ALA A 552 -25.44 -20.36 12.60
C ALA A 552 -26.71 -19.49 12.72
N GLN A 553 -27.14 -19.21 13.97
CA GLN A 553 -28.28 -18.31 14.20
C GLN A 553 -27.95 -16.88 13.72
N PHE A 554 -26.75 -16.38 14.02
CA PHE A 554 -26.31 -15.07 13.58
C PHE A 554 -26.25 -14.96 12.05
N GLU A 555 -25.75 -15.98 11.38
CA GLU A 555 -25.65 -15.99 9.91
C GLU A 555 -27.00 -16.08 9.21
N SER A 556 -28.06 -16.54 9.89
CA SER A 556 -29.42 -16.54 9.38
C SER A 556 -30.06 -15.14 9.35
N LEU A 557 -29.51 -14.19 10.12
CA LEU A 557 -29.96 -12.80 10.13
C LEU A 557 -29.52 -12.07 8.87
N ALA A 558 -30.35 -11.17 8.36
CA ALA A 558 -30.08 -10.45 7.13
C ALA A 558 -29.81 -8.95 7.33
N GLY A 559 -29.05 -8.37 6.43
CA GLY A 559 -28.86 -6.93 6.35
C GLY A 559 -28.34 -6.29 7.65
N TRP A 560 -29.08 -5.31 8.18
CA TRP A 560 -28.71 -4.61 9.40
C TRP A 560 -28.99 -5.39 10.69
N GLU A 561 -29.77 -6.44 10.65
CA GLU A 561 -30.09 -7.29 11.80
C GLU A 561 -28.84 -7.87 12.47
N GLN A 562 -27.82 -8.22 11.66
CA GLN A 562 -26.52 -8.66 12.17
C GLN A 562 -25.82 -7.57 12.99
N ALA A 563 -25.84 -6.32 12.50
CA ALA A 563 -25.23 -5.20 13.23
C ALA A 563 -25.98 -4.91 14.55
N GLU A 564 -27.30 -4.98 14.55
CA GLU A 564 -28.11 -4.88 15.77
C GLU A 564 -27.82 -6.02 16.75
N ALA A 565 -27.77 -7.26 16.26
CA ALA A 565 -27.48 -8.41 17.12
C ALA A 565 -26.15 -8.26 17.87
N LEU A 566 -25.11 -7.72 17.21
CA LEU A 566 -23.81 -7.47 17.83
C LEU A 566 -23.82 -6.40 18.95
N THR A 567 -24.85 -5.56 19.04
CA THR A 567 -24.98 -4.62 20.18
C THR A 567 -25.51 -5.30 21.44
N ARG A 568 -26.20 -6.43 21.30
CA ARG A 568 -26.90 -7.12 22.40
C ARG A 568 -26.30 -8.48 22.75
N TYR A 569 -25.69 -9.16 21.79
CA TYR A 569 -25.17 -10.52 21.93
C TYR A 569 -23.75 -10.60 21.41
N SER A 570 -22.97 -11.49 22.00
CA SER A 570 -21.69 -11.92 21.44
C SER A 570 -21.86 -13.22 20.69
N VAL A 571 -21.43 -13.23 19.43
CA VAL A 571 -21.52 -14.42 18.58
C VAL A 571 -20.41 -15.40 18.98
N ILE A 572 -20.76 -16.66 19.19
CA ILE A 572 -19.87 -17.75 19.59
C ILE A 572 -19.92 -18.90 18.59
N PRO A 573 -18.88 -19.75 18.52
CA PRO A 573 -18.91 -20.94 17.66
C PRO A 573 -20.04 -21.90 18.02
N ASP A 574 -20.64 -22.53 17.00
CA ASP A 574 -21.69 -23.52 17.20
C ASP A 574 -21.20 -24.73 18.01
N GLY A 575 -22.08 -25.33 18.82
CA GLY A 575 -21.78 -26.48 19.66
C GLY A 575 -20.92 -26.18 20.90
N GLN A 576 -20.64 -24.91 21.19
CA GLN A 576 -20.01 -24.46 22.43
C GLN A 576 -21.00 -23.75 23.36
N GLU A 577 -22.25 -24.03 23.17
CA GLU A 577 -23.37 -23.55 23.98
C GLU A 577 -23.30 -24.19 25.35
N THR A 578 -23.40 -23.38 26.39
CA THR A 578 -23.59 -23.90 27.77
C THR A 578 -25.03 -24.34 27.96
N GLU A 579 -25.32 -25.25 28.89
CA GLU A 579 -26.70 -25.72 29.20
C GLU A 579 -27.68 -24.55 29.46
N TRP A 580 -27.16 -23.40 29.88
CA TRP A 580 -27.92 -22.19 30.10
C TRP A 580 -28.46 -21.55 28.79
N LEU A 581 -27.76 -21.74 27.66
CA LEU A 581 -28.13 -21.23 26.33
C LEU A 581 -29.38 -21.92 25.72
N SER A 582 -29.77 -23.08 26.20
CA SER A 582 -31.03 -23.76 25.82
C SER A 582 -32.28 -22.94 26.21
N ARG A 583 -32.12 -21.91 27.04
CA ARG A 583 -33.20 -21.00 27.47
C ARG A 583 -33.18 -19.64 26.77
N LEU A 584 -32.35 -19.45 25.71
CA LEU A 584 -32.23 -18.19 25.00
C LEU A 584 -33.57 -17.79 24.36
N GLN A 585 -33.93 -16.56 24.66
CA GLN A 585 -34.97 -15.83 23.95
C GLN A 585 -34.60 -15.74 22.47
N THR A 586 -35.54 -16.08 21.60
CA THR A 586 -35.42 -15.85 20.17
C THR A 586 -35.14 -14.37 19.96
N PHE A 587 -34.00 -14.03 19.33
CA PHE A 587 -33.67 -12.68 18.88
C PHE A 587 -34.78 -12.25 17.91
N SER A 588 -35.51 -11.22 18.29
CA SER A 588 -36.47 -10.54 17.42
C SER A 588 -35.90 -9.19 17.04
N PRO A 589 -35.60 -8.95 15.75
CA PRO A 589 -35.14 -7.66 15.28
C PRO A 589 -36.15 -6.57 15.67
N SER A 590 -35.67 -5.48 16.24
CA SER A 590 -36.51 -4.32 16.65
C SER A 590 -36.68 -3.30 15.52
N TRP A 591 -36.32 -3.65 14.31
CA TRP A 591 -36.44 -2.78 13.15
C TRP A 591 -37.86 -2.40 12.86
N ILE A 592 -38.09 -1.10 12.81
CA ILE A 592 -39.32 -0.58 12.21
C ILE A 592 -38.92 -0.13 10.79
N ALA A 593 -39.18 -0.97 9.80
CA ALA A 593 -39.14 -0.56 8.42
C ALA A 593 -40.28 0.47 8.20
N LYS A 594 -40.05 1.73 8.53
CA LYS A 594 -40.94 2.82 8.16
C LYS A 594 -40.41 3.45 6.89
N ARG A 595 -41.23 3.48 5.83
CA ARG A 595 -41.04 4.46 4.77
C ARG A 595 -41.16 5.84 5.43
N ILE A 596 -40.03 6.53 5.55
CA ILE A 596 -40.02 7.88 6.13
C ILE A 596 -40.45 8.82 5.01
N PRO A 597 -41.58 9.56 5.16
CA PRO A 597 -41.96 10.58 4.21
C PRO A 597 -40.90 11.69 4.25
N ALA A 598 -40.18 11.86 3.15
CA ALA A 598 -39.17 12.90 3.00
C ALA A 598 -39.42 13.67 1.70
N SER A 599 -39.24 14.98 1.74
CA SER A 599 -39.24 15.82 0.55
C SER A 599 -37.80 16.12 0.14
N VAL A 600 -37.47 15.95 -1.13
CA VAL A 600 -36.14 16.28 -1.68
C VAL A 600 -36.18 17.71 -2.16
N GLN A 601 -35.38 18.60 -1.54
CA GLN A 601 -35.16 19.96 -2.02
C GLN A 601 -33.76 20.05 -2.60
N PHE A 602 -33.66 20.49 -3.86
CA PHE A 602 -32.38 20.78 -4.50
C PHE A 602 -31.98 22.21 -4.13
N THR A 603 -31.00 22.38 -3.24
CA THR A 603 -30.38 23.66 -2.97
C THR A 603 -29.25 23.91 -3.96
N ARG A 604 -29.38 24.94 -4.79
CA ARG A 604 -28.27 25.42 -5.62
C ARG A 604 -27.23 26.07 -4.72
N ALA A 605 -26.01 25.55 -4.69
CA ALA A 605 -24.90 26.24 -4.05
C ALA A 605 -24.74 27.64 -4.66
N GLY A 606 -24.66 28.67 -3.81
CA GLY A 606 -24.77 30.07 -4.15
C GLY A 606 -23.89 30.50 -5.33
N ASP A 607 -24.57 31.13 -6.29
CA ASP A 607 -23.97 31.91 -7.35
C ASP A 607 -23.59 33.29 -6.78
N SER A 608 -22.30 33.48 -6.49
CA SER A 608 -21.69 34.80 -6.44
C SER A 608 -20.86 34.99 -7.70
N GLY A 609 -21.45 35.59 -8.73
CA GLY A 609 -20.71 36.10 -9.89
C GLY A 609 -21.25 35.68 -11.26
N ASN A 610 -21.91 36.65 -11.92
CA ASN A 610 -22.32 36.66 -13.32
C ASN A 610 -21.45 35.86 -14.30
N THR A 611 -22.09 34.98 -15.08
CA THR A 611 -21.98 35.01 -16.56
C THR A 611 -23.09 34.13 -17.18
N ALA A 612 -23.86 34.78 -18.05
CA ALA A 612 -24.87 34.17 -18.88
C ALA A 612 -24.21 33.39 -20.03
N ALA A 613 -23.99 32.11 -19.85
CA ALA A 613 -23.70 31.14 -20.91
C ALA A 613 -23.70 29.73 -20.34
N ASP A 614 -24.88 29.16 -20.06
CA ASP A 614 -25.05 27.69 -19.93
C ASP A 614 -26.53 27.32 -19.76
N ALA A 615 -27.38 27.91 -20.60
CA ALA A 615 -28.82 27.60 -20.64
C ALA A 615 -29.15 26.44 -21.58
N ALA A 616 -28.29 25.39 -21.63
CA ALA A 616 -28.58 24.26 -22.51
C ALA A 616 -28.13 22.92 -21.89
N ALA A 617 -28.32 22.69 -20.59
CA ALA A 617 -28.21 21.35 -20.03
C ALA A 617 -28.82 21.32 -18.63
N SER A 618 -30.11 21.35 -18.52
CA SER A 618 -30.80 20.74 -17.38
C SER A 618 -32.30 20.76 -17.60
N LYS A 619 -32.84 19.67 -18.11
CA LYS A 619 -34.15 19.24 -17.65
C LYS A 619 -33.98 18.54 -16.31
N ALA A 620 -33.59 19.30 -15.31
CA ALA A 620 -33.95 19.02 -13.93
C ALA A 620 -35.25 19.78 -13.70
N PRO A 621 -36.34 19.16 -13.27
CA PRO A 621 -37.57 19.86 -13.03
C PRO A 621 -37.36 20.88 -11.90
N ASP A 622 -37.67 22.14 -12.18
CA ASP A 622 -38.01 23.13 -11.16
C ASP A 622 -39.27 22.66 -10.43
N SER A 623 -39.19 21.64 -9.61
CA SER A 623 -40.32 21.14 -8.86
C SER A 623 -39.80 20.54 -7.55
N LYS A 624 -40.40 20.99 -6.47
CA LYS A 624 -40.46 20.28 -5.21
C LYS A 624 -40.80 18.81 -5.51
N GLY A 625 -39.78 17.99 -5.72
CA GLY A 625 -39.96 16.58 -5.94
C GLY A 625 -40.29 15.94 -4.60
N THR A 626 -41.52 15.66 -4.35
CA THR A 626 -41.91 14.63 -3.38
C THR A 626 -41.35 13.32 -3.92
N VAL A 627 -40.51 12.62 -3.15
CA VAL A 627 -40.22 11.21 -3.36
C VAL A 627 -41.59 10.53 -3.21
N SER A 628 -42.30 10.32 -4.32
CA SER A 628 -43.58 9.65 -4.30
C SER A 628 -43.41 8.25 -3.72
N GLU A 629 -44.38 7.80 -2.94
CA GLU A 629 -44.57 6.39 -2.59
C GLU A 629 -44.54 5.57 -3.89
N GLY A 630 -43.38 4.94 -4.21
CA GLY A 630 -43.24 4.14 -5.43
C GLY A 630 -41.95 4.35 -6.24
N ALA A 631 -41.17 5.42 -6.03
CA ALA A 631 -39.91 5.59 -6.74
C ALA A 631 -38.80 4.70 -6.11
N GLU A 632 -38.73 3.44 -6.47
CA GLU A 632 -37.68 2.51 -6.07
C GLU A 632 -36.28 2.88 -6.66
N ASN A 633 -36.26 3.77 -7.67
CA ASN A 633 -35.06 4.12 -8.41
C ASN A 633 -34.96 5.64 -8.61
N LEU A 634 -33.79 6.20 -8.35
CA LEU A 634 -33.46 7.60 -8.58
C LEU A 634 -32.32 7.72 -9.59
N GLU A 635 -32.63 8.22 -10.80
CA GLU A 635 -31.61 8.47 -11.83
C GLU A 635 -30.92 9.84 -11.58
N ILE A 636 -29.60 9.84 -11.52
CA ILE A 636 -28.78 11.03 -11.29
C ILE A 636 -27.92 11.28 -12.52
N THR A 637 -28.08 12.45 -13.09
CA THR A 637 -27.21 12.97 -14.15
C THR A 637 -26.67 14.32 -13.71
N ALA A 638 -25.37 14.37 -13.34
CA ALA A 638 -24.73 15.57 -12.84
C ALA A 638 -23.56 15.98 -13.75
N SER A 639 -23.62 17.18 -14.32
CA SER A 639 -22.53 17.76 -15.13
C SER A 639 -21.36 18.24 -14.25
N LYS A 640 -21.62 18.63 -13.02
CA LYS A 640 -20.67 19.03 -11.96
C LYS A 640 -21.09 18.40 -10.62
N ASP A 641 -20.22 18.46 -9.63
CA ASP A 641 -20.59 18.03 -8.26
C ASP A 641 -21.75 18.88 -7.76
N SER A 642 -22.75 18.24 -7.14
CA SER A 642 -24.01 18.85 -6.76
C SER A 642 -24.31 18.61 -5.29
N GLN A 643 -24.93 19.58 -4.64
CA GLN A 643 -25.42 19.46 -3.27
C GLN A 643 -26.95 19.36 -3.28
N VAL A 644 -27.47 18.45 -2.45
CA VAL A 644 -28.90 18.18 -2.31
C VAL A 644 -29.18 18.04 -0.81
N GLU A 645 -30.29 18.57 -0.36
CA GLU A 645 -30.78 18.41 0.99
C GLU A 645 -32.06 17.56 0.98
N LEU A 646 -32.08 16.53 1.83
CA LEU A 646 -33.24 15.67 2.03
C LEU A 646 -33.85 16.03 3.40
N ILE A 647 -35.00 16.70 3.40
CA ILE A 647 -35.66 17.21 4.58
C ILE A 647 -36.75 16.21 5.03
N PHE A 648 -36.71 15.83 6.32
CA PHE A 648 -37.72 14.96 6.92
C PHE A 648 -38.98 15.76 7.27
N GLN A 649 -40.15 15.17 7.04
CA GLN A 649 -41.42 15.80 7.44
C GLN A 649 -41.57 15.96 8.96
N LYS A 650 -40.99 15.05 9.71
CA LYS A 650 -40.87 15.15 11.18
C LYS A 650 -39.42 14.94 11.59
N PRO A 651 -38.86 15.77 12.48
CA PRO A 651 -37.53 15.56 13.01
C PRO A 651 -37.41 14.18 13.67
N LEU A 652 -36.26 13.55 13.51
CA LEU A 652 -35.93 12.28 14.16
C LEU A 652 -35.16 12.60 15.45
N LYS A 653 -35.58 12.00 16.54
CA LYS A 653 -34.94 12.13 17.85
C LYS A 653 -34.80 10.75 18.49
N ASP A 654 -33.66 10.51 19.15
CA ASP A 654 -33.34 9.24 19.81
C ASP A 654 -33.50 8.03 18.87
N LYS A 655 -33.16 8.23 17.60
CA LYS A 655 -33.22 7.20 16.53
C LYS A 655 -31.90 7.07 15.79
N LEU A 656 -31.57 5.86 15.42
CA LEU A 656 -30.62 5.53 14.39
C LEU A 656 -31.33 5.47 13.05
N LEU A 657 -30.93 6.35 12.14
CA LEU A 657 -31.38 6.34 10.76
C LEU A 657 -30.36 5.53 9.94
N LEU A 658 -30.86 4.46 9.34
CA LEU A 658 -30.07 3.60 8.46
C LEU A 658 -30.55 3.81 7.03
N LEU A 659 -29.63 4.09 6.17
CA LEU A 659 -29.89 4.31 4.74
C LEU A 659 -29.04 3.32 3.94
N ASP A 660 -29.70 2.59 3.05
CA ASP A 660 -29.01 1.74 2.09
C ASP A 660 -29.63 1.87 0.69
N PHE A 661 -28.77 1.71 -0.34
CA PHE A 661 -29.18 1.71 -1.74
C PHE A 661 -28.08 1.12 -2.63
N GLN A 662 -28.49 0.63 -3.78
CA GLN A 662 -27.56 0.15 -4.81
C GLN A 662 -27.20 1.27 -5.78
N VAL A 663 -25.96 1.34 -6.21
CA VAL A 663 -25.44 2.30 -7.21
C VAL A 663 -25.13 1.57 -8.50
N GLU A 664 -25.96 1.82 -9.52
CA GLU A 664 -25.70 1.39 -10.90
C GLU A 664 -24.96 2.49 -11.65
N ASN A 665 -23.70 2.22 -12.00
CA ASN A 665 -22.81 3.20 -12.64
C ASN A 665 -22.79 3.03 -14.17
N HIS A 666 -23.26 4.03 -14.90
CA HIS A 666 -23.34 3.98 -16.36
C HIS A 666 -22.11 4.50 -17.11
N THR A 667 -21.11 5.05 -16.39
CA THR A 667 -19.96 5.72 -17.02
C THR A 667 -18.62 5.02 -16.79
N GLY A 668 -18.57 4.05 -15.88
CA GLY A 668 -17.32 3.42 -15.46
C GLY A 668 -16.35 4.36 -14.69
N LYS A 669 -16.71 5.65 -14.51
CA LYS A 669 -15.97 6.61 -13.67
C LYS A 669 -16.29 6.37 -12.19
N PRO A 670 -15.48 6.88 -11.23
CA PRO A 670 -15.81 6.73 -9.83
C PRO A 670 -17.12 7.46 -9.49
N VAL A 671 -17.94 6.87 -8.61
CA VAL A 671 -19.11 7.54 -8.01
C VAL A 671 -18.81 7.79 -6.54
N ILE A 672 -18.96 9.04 -6.11
CA ILE A 672 -18.75 9.45 -4.72
C ILE A 672 -20.04 10.12 -4.24
N ILE A 673 -20.58 9.60 -3.14
CA ILE A 673 -21.71 10.20 -2.44
C ILE A 673 -21.27 10.45 -1.01
N THR A 674 -21.42 11.69 -0.55
CA THR A 674 -21.16 12.08 0.83
C THR A 674 -22.46 12.53 1.47
N ILE A 675 -22.84 11.92 2.58
CA ILE A 675 -24.07 12.26 3.30
C ILE A 675 -23.67 12.70 4.72
N ASN A 676 -24.09 13.88 5.13
CA ASN A 676 -23.71 14.49 6.41
C ASN A 676 -22.19 14.39 6.68
N GLY A 677 -21.38 14.60 5.60
CA GLY A 677 -19.92 14.51 5.65
C GLY A 677 -19.36 13.08 5.67
N VAL A 678 -20.19 12.03 5.73
CA VAL A 678 -19.75 10.62 5.62
C VAL A 678 -19.62 10.25 4.14
N LYS A 679 -18.38 10.06 3.68
CA LYS A 679 -18.05 9.74 2.29
C LYS A 679 -18.17 8.24 2.02
N ASN A 680 -18.87 7.87 0.94
CA ASN A 680 -18.86 6.53 0.39
C ASN A 680 -18.50 6.56 -1.10
N LYS A 681 -17.80 5.56 -1.60
CA LYS A 681 -17.21 5.57 -2.95
C LYS A 681 -17.35 4.23 -3.65
N LEU A 682 -17.85 4.24 -4.87
CA LEU A 682 -17.65 3.19 -5.87
C LEU A 682 -16.47 3.61 -6.75
N SER A 683 -15.43 2.80 -6.79
CA SER A 683 -14.24 3.09 -7.61
C SER A 683 -14.53 2.95 -9.10
N ALA A 684 -13.71 3.61 -9.93
CA ALA A 684 -13.73 3.40 -11.37
C ALA A 684 -13.48 1.92 -11.71
N SER A 685 -14.11 1.41 -12.77
CA SER A 685 -13.86 0.05 -13.29
C SER A 685 -12.40 -0.15 -13.73
N SER A 686 -11.74 0.94 -14.14
CA SER A 686 -10.31 0.96 -14.53
C SER A 686 -9.35 1.11 -13.36
N ALA A 687 -9.82 1.21 -12.12
CA ALA A 687 -8.94 1.33 -10.96
C ALA A 687 -8.06 0.09 -10.80
N PRO A 688 -6.82 0.22 -10.36
CA PRO A 688 -5.90 -0.91 -10.19
C PRO A 688 -6.43 -2.02 -9.27
N TYR A 689 -7.18 -1.65 -8.26
CA TYR A 689 -7.83 -2.52 -7.28
C TYR A 689 -9.22 -1.97 -7.00
N PRO A 690 -10.21 -2.24 -7.88
CA PRO A 690 -11.55 -1.69 -7.71
C PRO A 690 -12.18 -2.25 -6.43
N ASN A 691 -12.83 -1.38 -5.65
CA ASN A 691 -13.48 -1.78 -4.40
C ASN A 691 -14.78 -2.58 -4.60
N GLY A 692 -15.36 -2.57 -5.81
CA GLY A 692 -16.61 -3.25 -6.12
C GLY A 692 -17.81 -2.79 -5.28
N ASN A 693 -17.74 -1.61 -4.69
CA ASN A 693 -18.74 -1.09 -3.77
C ASN A 693 -19.95 -0.54 -4.52
N SER A 694 -20.80 -1.43 -5.00
CA SER A 694 -22.06 -1.05 -5.66
C SER A 694 -23.24 -0.88 -4.69
N HIS A 695 -23.06 -1.20 -3.41
CA HIS A 695 -24.09 -1.08 -2.39
C HIS A 695 -23.60 -0.12 -1.29
N PHE A 696 -24.26 1.03 -1.17
CA PHE A 696 -23.91 2.07 -0.22
C PHE A 696 -24.76 1.95 1.03
N TYR A 697 -24.09 2.01 2.19
CA TYR A 697 -24.69 1.97 3.51
C TYR A 697 -24.29 3.21 4.30
N TYR A 698 -25.21 3.76 5.08
CA TYR A 698 -24.97 4.85 6.01
C TYR A 698 -25.79 4.63 7.28
N ALA A 699 -25.23 5.02 8.42
CA ALA A 699 -25.88 5.01 9.70
C ALA A 699 -25.65 6.37 10.38
N PHE A 700 -26.73 7.02 10.79
CA PHE A 700 -26.71 8.32 11.47
C PHE A 700 -27.48 8.20 12.77
N SER A 701 -26.89 8.67 13.88
CA SER A 701 -27.55 8.76 15.17
C SER A 701 -28.19 10.14 15.34
N SER A 702 -29.31 10.20 16.05
CA SER A 702 -29.97 11.42 16.47
C SER A 702 -30.14 11.45 18.00
N GLU A 703 -29.21 10.87 18.77
CA GLU A 703 -29.31 10.67 20.20
C GLU A 703 -29.37 12.01 20.98
N ASP A 704 -28.51 12.95 20.63
CA ASP A 704 -28.42 14.24 21.33
C ASP A 704 -29.02 15.42 20.58
N LYS A 705 -29.34 15.24 19.29
CA LYS A 705 -29.83 16.31 18.42
C LYS A 705 -30.95 15.80 17.53
N GLU A 706 -31.92 16.64 17.26
CA GLU A 706 -32.93 16.33 16.26
C GLU A 706 -32.34 16.34 14.87
N LEU A 707 -32.40 15.19 14.16
CA LEU A 707 -32.03 15.07 12.76
C LEU A 707 -33.20 15.53 11.89
N ARG A 708 -33.07 16.72 11.30
CA ARG A 708 -34.13 17.36 10.49
C ARG A 708 -33.94 17.14 9.00
N ALA A 709 -32.70 16.99 8.57
CA ALA A 709 -32.32 16.82 7.18
C ALA A 709 -31.04 16.02 7.02
N LEU A 710 -30.84 15.49 5.80
CA LEU A 710 -29.55 14.93 5.35
C LEU A 710 -28.98 15.83 4.26
N GLU A 711 -27.75 16.24 4.42
CA GLU A 711 -26.97 16.95 3.39
C GLU A 711 -26.26 15.95 2.50
N LEU A 712 -26.58 15.90 1.22
CA LEU A 712 -25.99 15.00 0.24
C LEU A 712 -25.09 15.78 -0.73
N SER A 713 -23.85 15.35 -0.87
CA SER A 713 -22.95 15.78 -1.95
C SER A 713 -22.81 14.63 -2.96
N LEU A 714 -23.20 14.89 -4.19
CA LEU A 714 -23.23 13.92 -5.30
C LEU A 714 -22.14 14.25 -6.30
N SER A 715 -21.27 13.30 -6.61
CA SER A 715 -20.19 13.51 -7.59
C SER A 715 -20.74 13.61 -9.02
N LYS A 716 -20.04 14.36 -9.86
CA LYS A 716 -20.26 14.41 -11.29
C LYS A 716 -20.32 13.00 -11.90
N GLY A 717 -21.37 12.72 -12.69
CA GLY A 717 -21.50 11.43 -13.35
C GLY A 717 -22.93 11.14 -13.81
N ARG A 718 -23.13 9.96 -14.38
CA ARG A 718 -24.44 9.39 -14.68
C ARG A 718 -24.56 8.04 -14.01
N TYR A 719 -25.44 7.92 -13.04
CA TYR A 719 -25.67 6.70 -12.25
C TYR A 719 -27.08 6.68 -11.68
N THR A 720 -27.56 5.47 -11.37
CA THR A 720 -28.89 5.27 -10.79
C THR A 720 -28.76 4.72 -9.37
N LEU A 721 -29.48 5.30 -8.41
CA LEU A 721 -29.66 4.75 -7.08
C LEU A 721 -30.93 3.86 -7.13
N LYS A 722 -30.75 2.57 -6.80
CA LYS A 722 -31.82 1.57 -6.80
C LYS A 722 -32.12 1.10 -5.39
N ASN A 723 -33.38 0.73 -5.14
CA ASN A 723 -33.83 0.12 -3.89
C ASN A 723 -33.47 0.99 -2.65
N VAL A 724 -33.68 2.29 -2.74
CA VAL A 724 -33.40 3.21 -1.63
C VAL A 724 -34.30 2.89 -0.44
N ARG A 725 -33.69 2.54 0.69
CA ARG A 725 -34.39 2.15 1.92
C ARG A 725 -33.92 2.99 3.10
N PHE A 726 -34.88 3.47 3.88
CA PHE A 726 -34.68 4.14 5.15
C PHE A 726 -35.24 3.25 6.26
N LEU A 727 -34.38 2.91 7.24
CA LEU A 727 -34.77 2.11 8.38
C LEU A 727 -34.52 2.91 9.66
N LEU A 728 -35.35 2.76 10.66
CA LEU A 728 -35.20 3.39 11.97
C LEU A 728 -35.00 2.32 13.03
N LEU A 729 -34.00 2.58 13.90
CA LEU A 729 -33.71 1.81 15.09
C LEU A 729 -33.67 2.75 16.29
N ASP A 730 -34.06 2.30 17.47
CA ASP A 730 -33.95 3.09 18.70
C ASP A 730 -32.51 3.15 19.18
N THR A 731 -32.01 4.33 19.61
CA THR A 731 -30.62 4.46 20.09
C THR A 731 -30.38 3.73 21.41
N SER A 732 -31.42 3.35 22.12
CA SER A 732 -31.36 2.56 23.37
C SER A 732 -30.63 1.21 23.19
N VAL A 733 -30.48 0.71 21.95
CA VAL A 733 -29.72 -0.52 21.67
C VAL A 733 -28.24 -0.42 22.10
N PHE A 734 -27.68 0.77 22.20
CA PHE A 734 -26.32 1.00 22.68
C PHE A 734 -26.21 1.12 24.20
N SER A 735 -27.31 1.39 24.90
CA SER A 735 -27.32 1.61 26.35
C SER A 735 -27.60 0.33 27.17
N GLU A 736 -28.00 -0.75 26.53
CA GLU A 736 -28.19 -2.05 27.19
C GLU A 736 -26.86 -2.66 27.62
N LYS A 737 -26.49 -2.49 28.89
CA LYS A 737 -25.29 -3.12 29.47
C LYS A 737 -25.51 -4.60 29.66
N SER A 738 -25.11 -5.41 28.70
CA SER A 738 -25.15 -6.88 28.75
C SER A 738 -23.78 -7.51 29.02
N TRP A 739 -22.85 -6.75 29.62
CA TRP A 739 -21.46 -7.15 29.78
C TRP A 739 -20.84 -6.64 31.10
N THR A 740 -19.83 -7.37 31.58
CA THR A 740 -19.00 -6.99 32.72
C THR A 740 -17.62 -6.58 32.23
N PRO A 741 -17.11 -5.37 32.56
CA PRO A 741 -15.79 -4.94 32.09
C PRO A 741 -14.67 -5.74 32.75
N ALA A 742 -13.67 -6.12 31.99
CA ALA A 742 -12.44 -6.68 32.50
C ALA A 742 -11.61 -5.58 33.21
N ARG A 743 -10.92 -5.95 34.33
CA ARG A 743 -10.01 -5.04 35.03
C ARG A 743 -8.58 -5.32 34.60
N PRO A 744 -7.84 -4.34 34.06
CA PRO A 744 -6.47 -4.54 33.60
C PRO A 744 -5.55 -4.85 34.80
N ILE A 745 -4.56 -5.72 34.57
CA ILE A 745 -3.43 -5.97 35.45
C ILE A 745 -2.13 -5.80 34.67
N LYS A 746 -0.98 -5.84 35.36
CA LYS A 746 0.32 -5.66 34.71
C LYS A 746 0.56 -6.71 33.66
N THR A 747 0.87 -6.27 32.45
CA THR A 747 1.18 -7.10 31.29
C THR A 747 2.64 -7.54 31.33
N GLY A 748 2.90 -8.81 31.02
CA GLY A 748 4.22 -9.39 30.88
C GLY A 748 4.77 -9.30 29.45
N SER A 749 6.02 -9.74 29.27
CA SER A 749 6.63 -9.81 27.94
C SER A 749 5.95 -10.86 27.06
N GLY A 750 5.58 -10.49 25.83
CA GLY A 750 4.88 -11.36 24.88
C GLY A 750 3.36 -11.48 25.11
N GLU A 751 2.83 -10.73 26.08
CA GLU A 751 1.38 -10.63 26.32
C GLU A 751 0.83 -9.40 25.60
N ILE A 752 -0.34 -9.57 24.96
CA ILE A 752 -1.08 -8.44 24.35
C ILE A 752 -1.80 -7.68 25.45
N PHE A 753 -2.44 -8.40 26.38
CA PHE A 753 -3.04 -7.85 27.58
C PHE A 753 -3.08 -8.90 28.71
N ALA A 754 -3.28 -8.39 29.94
CA ALA A 754 -3.60 -9.18 31.12
C ALA A 754 -4.74 -8.51 31.90
N CYS A 755 -5.69 -9.29 32.40
CA CYS A 755 -6.85 -8.80 33.12
C CYS A 755 -7.38 -9.76 34.17
N ARG A 756 -8.22 -9.22 35.07
CA ARG A 756 -9.10 -9.99 35.94
C ARG A 756 -10.55 -9.73 35.60
N VAL A 757 -11.35 -10.80 35.66
CA VAL A 757 -12.78 -10.75 35.35
C VAL A 757 -13.51 -11.52 36.45
N LYS A 758 -14.63 -10.96 36.93
CA LYS A 758 -15.58 -11.64 37.79
C LYS A 758 -16.76 -12.10 36.93
N ALA A 759 -16.84 -13.39 36.66
CA ALA A 759 -17.92 -14.01 35.92
C ALA A 759 -19.04 -14.39 36.91
N GLY A 760 -20.22 -13.76 36.78
CA GLY A 760 -21.39 -14.05 37.62
C GLY A 760 -22.08 -15.38 37.27
N SER A 761 -21.84 -15.93 36.10
CA SER A 761 -22.41 -17.12 35.50
C SER A 761 -21.38 -17.72 34.54
N ASP A 762 -21.64 -18.91 34.01
CA ASP A 762 -20.88 -19.42 32.86
C ASP A 762 -21.15 -18.52 31.65
N GLY A 763 -20.10 -18.24 30.87
CA GLY A 763 -20.18 -17.31 29.74
C GLY A 763 -18.88 -17.22 28.96
N TRP A 764 -18.59 -16.05 28.39
CA TRP A 764 -17.44 -15.84 27.52
C TRP A 764 -16.68 -14.57 27.85
N LEU A 765 -15.35 -14.69 27.85
CA LEU A 765 -14.50 -13.52 27.65
C LEU A 765 -14.48 -13.21 26.14
N VAL A 766 -14.86 -12.00 25.82
CA VAL A 766 -14.93 -11.49 24.46
C VAL A 766 -13.92 -10.36 24.29
N THR A 767 -13.25 -10.36 23.15
CA THR A 767 -12.37 -9.22 22.81
C THR A 767 -12.75 -8.64 21.45
N SER A 768 -12.35 -7.41 21.19
CA SER A 768 -12.33 -6.82 19.83
C SER A 768 -10.91 -6.83 19.23
N ILE A 769 -10.08 -7.82 19.58
CA ILE A 769 -8.77 -8.10 18.99
C ILE A 769 -8.92 -9.19 17.97
N PRO A 770 -8.57 -8.95 16.68
CA PRO A 770 -8.73 -9.94 15.62
C PRO A 770 -7.97 -11.23 15.90
N LEU A 771 -8.66 -12.36 15.79
CA LEU A 771 -8.08 -13.70 16.00
C LEU A 771 -7.04 -14.00 14.92
N GLN A 772 -5.89 -14.53 15.33
CA GLN A 772 -4.76 -14.89 14.46
C GLN A 772 -4.10 -16.18 14.96
N ASN A 773 -3.51 -16.93 14.05
CA ASN A 773 -2.69 -18.09 14.41
C ASN A 773 -1.47 -17.64 15.25
N GLY A 774 -1.21 -18.37 16.32
CA GLY A 774 -0.16 -18.04 17.29
C GLY A 774 -0.66 -17.36 18.56
N MET A 775 -1.95 -16.99 18.63
CA MET A 775 -2.59 -16.54 19.86
C MET A 775 -2.88 -17.69 20.82
N SER A 776 -2.82 -17.40 22.10
CA SER A 776 -3.25 -18.31 23.18
C SER A 776 -3.69 -17.50 24.40
N PHE A 777 -4.79 -17.93 25.02
CA PHE A 777 -5.15 -17.46 26.36
C PHE A 777 -4.41 -18.28 27.44
N ILE A 778 -4.09 -17.63 28.55
CA ILE A 778 -3.74 -18.26 29.81
C ILE A 778 -4.84 -17.87 30.77
N VAL A 779 -5.70 -18.82 31.14
CA VAL A 779 -6.79 -18.65 32.11
C VAL A 779 -6.41 -19.38 33.39
N ASP A 780 -6.26 -18.65 34.52
CA ASP A 780 -5.86 -19.19 35.82
C ASP A 780 -4.62 -20.08 35.74
N GLY A 781 -3.61 -19.64 34.94
CA GLY A 781 -2.36 -20.36 34.71
C GLY A 781 -2.44 -21.51 33.68
N ARG A 782 -3.60 -21.82 33.15
CA ARG A 782 -3.78 -22.88 32.14
C ARG A 782 -3.85 -22.29 30.73
N LYS A 783 -3.10 -22.88 29.78
CA LYS A 783 -3.11 -22.45 28.38
C LYS A 783 -4.36 -22.98 27.68
N VAL A 784 -5.13 -22.07 27.09
CA VAL A 784 -6.36 -22.33 26.34
C VAL A 784 -6.24 -21.79 24.91
N ARG A 785 -6.76 -22.55 23.94
CA ARG A 785 -6.80 -22.08 22.54
C ARG A 785 -7.92 -21.05 22.39
N PRO A 786 -7.67 -19.88 21.77
CA PRO A 786 -8.73 -18.93 21.47
C PRO A 786 -9.76 -19.50 20.49
N ALA A 787 -11.01 -19.12 20.68
CA ALA A 787 -12.08 -19.31 19.72
C ALA A 787 -12.41 -17.99 19.01
N ALA A 788 -13.01 -18.10 17.81
CA ALA A 788 -13.51 -16.93 17.11
C ALA A 788 -14.85 -16.48 17.74
N VAL A 789 -14.87 -15.30 18.32
CA VAL A 789 -16.10 -14.63 18.78
C VAL A 789 -16.44 -13.47 17.85
N ASN A 790 -17.71 -13.14 17.75
CA ASN A 790 -18.19 -12.06 16.86
C ASN A 790 -17.58 -12.21 15.44
N THR A 791 -17.48 -13.45 14.97
CA THR A 791 -16.99 -13.90 13.66
C THR A 791 -15.50 -13.70 13.38
N ALA A 792 -14.80 -12.79 14.07
CA ALA A 792 -13.42 -12.40 13.72
C ALA A 792 -12.47 -12.22 14.90
N PHE A 793 -12.94 -12.18 16.13
CA PHE A 793 -12.15 -11.75 17.27
C PHE A 793 -11.83 -12.88 18.22
N ALA A 794 -10.77 -12.71 19.02
CA ALA A 794 -10.35 -13.71 19.98
C ALA A 794 -11.26 -13.71 21.20
N GLY A 795 -11.75 -14.89 21.61
CA GLY A 795 -12.50 -15.10 22.84
C GLY A 795 -12.23 -16.46 23.44
N THR A 796 -12.70 -16.66 24.68
CA THR A 796 -12.58 -17.92 25.41
C THR A 796 -13.75 -18.13 26.35
N PRO A 797 -14.29 -19.38 26.50
CA PRO A 797 -15.31 -19.66 27.49
C PRO A 797 -14.74 -19.50 28.90
N LEU A 798 -15.58 -19.07 29.83
CA LEU A 798 -15.29 -18.96 31.26
C LEU A 798 -16.40 -19.57 32.08
N SER A 799 -16.05 -20.27 33.15
CA SER A 799 -17.00 -20.68 34.20
C SER A 799 -17.36 -19.51 35.10
N ALA A 800 -18.39 -19.69 35.94
CA ALA A 800 -18.66 -18.74 37.00
C ALA A 800 -17.47 -18.66 38.00
N GLY A 801 -17.06 -17.47 38.39
CA GLY A 801 -15.96 -17.25 39.31
C GLY A 801 -15.10 -16.03 39.01
N ASP A 802 -14.02 -15.88 39.76
CA ASP A 802 -12.99 -14.87 39.53
C ASP A 802 -11.84 -15.48 38.72
N HIS A 803 -11.51 -14.86 37.60
CA HIS A 803 -10.48 -15.37 36.68
C HIS A 803 -9.38 -14.36 36.43
N GLU A 804 -8.13 -14.84 36.39
CA GLU A 804 -6.99 -14.09 35.86
C GLU A 804 -6.68 -14.60 34.44
N ILE A 805 -6.72 -13.68 33.47
CA ILE A 805 -6.65 -14.02 32.05
C ILE A 805 -5.56 -13.20 31.38
N ARG A 806 -4.76 -13.87 30.55
CA ARG A 806 -3.69 -13.26 29.76
C ARG A 806 -3.84 -13.69 28.29
N LEU A 807 -3.80 -12.76 27.36
CA LEU A 807 -3.72 -13.06 25.93
C LEU A 807 -2.27 -12.91 25.48
N CYS A 808 -1.70 -14.01 25.01
CA CYS A 808 -0.34 -14.09 24.49
C CYS A 808 -0.36 -14.29 22.98
N PHE A 809 0.65 -13.70 22.30
CA PHE A 809 0.87 -13.92 20.88
C PHE A 809 2.32 -14.23 20.57
N GLN A 810 2.55 -15.21 19.72
CA GLN A 810 3.84 -15.53 19.14
C GLN A 810 3.67 -15.77 17.65
N ALA A 811 4.35 -15.00 16.82
CA ALA A 811 4.24 -15.12 15.36
C ALA A 811 4.67 -16.52 14.89
N PRO A 812 3.78 -17.23 14.14
CA PRO A 812 4.10 -18.55 13.59
C PRO A 812 5.37 -18.51 12.74
N GLY A 813 6.22 -19.54 12.89
CA GLY A 813 7.46 -19.64 12.12
C GLY A 813 8.63 -18.76 12.57
N LYS A 814 8.46 -17.79 13.48
CA LYS A 814 9.53 -16.86 13.90
C LYS A 814 10.72 -17.61 14.51
N ARG A 815 10.50 -18.52 15.46
CA ARG A 815 11.60 -19.29 16.09
C ARG A 815 12.37 -20.13 15.07
N ALA A 816 11.65 -20.85 14.21
CA ALA A 816 12.24 -21.65 13.14
C ALA A 816 13.00 -20.79 12.14
N GLY A 817 12.45 -19.62 11.78
CA GLY A 817 13.09 -18.64 10.91
C GLY A 817 14.40 -18.12 11.49
N ILE A 818 14.44 -17.80 12.80
CA ILE A 818 15.68 -17.35 13.48
C ILE A 818 16.73 -18.46 13.44
N LEU A 819 16.37 -19.71 13.77
CA LEU A 819 17.29 -20.83 13.71
C LEU A 819 17.86 -21.06 12.29
N LEU A 820 17.01 -21.02 11.27
CA LEU A 820 17.46 -21.11 9.88
C LEU A 820 18.37 -19.96 9.49
N SER A 821 18.12 -18.74 9.96
CA SER A 821 18.99 -17.59 9.69
C SER A 821 20.38 -17.75 10.34
N LEU A 822 20.44 -18.26 11.55
CA LEU A 822 21.71 -18.56 12.22
C LEU A 822 22.48 -19.69 11.49
N CYS A 823 21.80 -20.75 11.07
CA CYS A 823 22.40 -21.82 10.26
C CYS A 823 22.91 -21.28 8.90
N GLY A 824 22.14 -20.42 8.23
CA GLY A 824 22.53 -19.76 6.98
C GLY A 824 23.77 -18.88 7.15
N ALA A 825 23.83 -18.09 8.23
CA ALA A 825 24.99 -17.27 8.56
C ALA A 825 26.25 -18.10 8.88
N ALA A 826 26.09 -19.17 9.66
CA ALA A 826 27.18 -20.12 9.93
C ALA A 826 27.68 -20.81 8.64
N GLY A 827 26.75 -21.25 7.76
CA GLY A 827 27.11 -21.83 6.47
C GLY A 827 27.85 -20.87 5.55
N TRP A 828 27.43 -19.59 5.52
CA TRP A 828 28.16 -18.54 4.81
C TRP A 828 29.57 -18.31 5.37
N ALA A 829 29.71 -18.21 6.69
CA ALA A 829 31.02 -18.03 7.35
C ALA A 829 31.95 -19.21 7.04
N ALA A 830 31.47 -20.46 7.13
CA ALA A 830 32.21 -21.66 6.77
C ALA A 830 32.69 -21.64 5.31
N ALA A 831 31.79 -21.26 4.36
CA ALA A 831 32.13 -21.13 2.94
C ALA A 831 33.24 -20.08 2.70
N CYS A 832 33.20 -18.95 3.44
CA CYS A 832 34.24 -17.92 3.39
C CYS A 832 35.60 -18.44 3.92
N LEU A 833 35.62 -19.17 5.03
CA LEU A 833 36.83 -19.77 5.62
C LEU A 833 37.45 -20.83 4.69
N CYS A 834 36.65 -21.76 4.15
CA CYS A 834 37.11 -22.75 3.18
C CYS A 834 37.70 -22.12 1.92
N GLY A 835 37.05 -21.02 1.41
CA GLY A 835 37.56 -20.27 0.28
C GLY A 835 38.92 -19.59 0.52
N SER A 836 39.14 -19.05 1.70
CA SER A 836 40.41 -18.42 2.11
C SER A 836 41.56 -19.45 2.27
N VAL A 837 41.30 -20.58 2.93
CA VAL A 837 42.28 -21.67 3.12
C VAL A 837 42.71 -22.26 1.76
N SER A 838 41.74 -22.48 0.83
CA SER A 838 42.04 -22.99 -0.50
C SER A 838 42.87 -22.01 -1.35
N SER A 839 42.66 -20.71 -1.16
CA SER A 839 43.47 -19.67 -1.84
C SER A 839 44.87 -19.56 -1.28
N ALA A 840 45.02 -19.68 0.04
CA ALA A 840 46.34 -19.71 0.70
C ALA A 840 47.16 -20.94 0.31
N ARG A 841 46.53 -22.14 0.23
CA ARG A 841 47.21 -23.37 -0.25
C ARG A 841 47.68 -23.29 -1.70
N ARG A 842 46.93 -22.59 -2.58
CA ARG A 842 47.33 -22.36 -3.97
C ARG A 842 48.47 -21.36 -4.11
N ARG A 843 48.55 -20.32 -3.27
CA ARG A 843 49.70 -19.42 -3.23
C ARG A 843 50.95 -20.14 -2.82
N LYS A 844 50.94 -20.94 -1.72
CA LYS A 844 52.05 -21.76 -1.28
C LYS A 844 52.48 -22.85 -2.29
N ARG A 845 51.64 -23.23 -3.25
CA ARG A 845 52.00 -24.16 -4.35
C ARG A 845 52.53 -23.45 -5.60
N ALA A 846 52.35 -22.15 -5.69
CA ALA A 846 52.82 -21.32 -6.80
C ALA A 846 54.11 -20.55 -6.46
N GLU A 847 54.45 -20.42 -5.18
CA GLU A 847 55.75 -20.13 -4.61
C GLU A 847 56.58 -21.42 -4.49
#